data_9eea99f57184a1f8cc3bafb4e5c37895
#
_entry.id   9eea99f57184a1f8cc3bafb4e5c37895
#
_cell.length_a   1.000
_cell.length_b   1.000
_cell.length_c   1.000
_cell.angle_alpha   90.00
_cell.angle_beta   90.00
_cell.angle_gamma   90.00
#
_symmetry.space_group_name_H-M   'P 1'
#
loop_
_entity.id
_entity.type
_entity.pdbx_description
1 polymer ?
#
loop_
_entity_poly.entity_id
_entity_poly.type
_entity_poly.pdbx_seq_one_letter_code
_entity_poly.pdbx_strand_id
1 'polypeptide(L)'
;MLVGGLCLLTVRPPTFTTGVVAAAIAAFVAALDGLDGWLARRTGMTSRFGARFDMEVDAALILVLATLACKYGKAGSWILVSGLLRYVFVAAGRVWAWMRGPLPQSQRAKIICIVQICALIVLMIPQVRPPVSSVVAFAGVALLSYSFLVDTLWLWDHRMVDAPRDRRWVRLVLGAGILNASLAFDNIWPTPAFWWTGRVSIELAVWLLIVAAARRTGRPFSNRLLGAVGAVWVLLTLARYVEVTAPALYGRDINLYWDLRFIPDVAAMVTRVAPMWLLVAAAAVVVLLIAAIHRLLLWALCRIDEGAATAGGRRTMIAVAAMIVMVFVGERVAARLPDQRLAPTPVVHTYVHQVALVLEARSGSTSLPPSPPIESTFEGVRGADVFLVFVESYGAVTNEEAFASRLAAPRRRLESDIRDTHRAVASAYVESPTFGGSSWLAHLSLISGIEVRDPDTNALLMTTPRDTLVKAFKRAGFRTVGLMPGLRQQWPEGSFYGFDEIYGADRLDYTGPEFGWFAVPDQFSLAKFDILEAHKSTTPRFVFFPTISTHFPFSPTPPYQPHWARMQTPRPYDGPDIVRAYAGEPDWTNFGPGYADAIAYDFAVLGGYLRQHAERDLVMILIGDHQPPAAVSGAHATWNVPVHVITSRQSILDRLRAAGFRSGLAPARQAVSRMHALQPILLNGFGT
;
A
#
# COMPACT_ATOMS: atom_id res chain seq x y z
N MET A 1 34.84 30.12 -5.83
CA MET A 1 35.35 29.32 -6.98
C MET A 1 34.80 27.91 -7.03
N LEU A 2 34.89 27.13 -5.96
CA LEU A 2 34.40 25.70 -5.96
C LEU A 2 32.90 25.56 -6.17
N VAL A 3 32.06 26.42 -5.55
CA VAL A 3 30.61 26.44 -5.81
C VAL A 3 30.33 26.80 -7.28
N GLY A 4 31.11 27.70 -7.86
CA GLY A 4 31.07 28.01 -9.30
C GLY A 4 31.44 26.79 -10.18
N GLY A 5 32.40 25.97 -9.73
CA GLY A 5 32.70 24.68 -10.38
C GLY A 5 31.54 23.69 -10.37
N LEU A 6 30.80 23.63 -9.25
CA LEU A 6 29.56 22.83 -9.17
C LEU A 6 28.48 23.37 -10.12
N CYS A 7 28.36 24.68 -10.29
CA CYS A 7 27.44 25.27 -11.27
C CYS A 7 27.74 24.81 -12.70
N LEU A 8 28.99 24.62 -13.08
CA LEU A 8 29.35 24.11 -14.39
C LEU A 8 28.89 22.67 -14.62
N LEU A 9 28.76 21.87 -13.57
CA LEU A 9 28.21 20.51 -13.66
C LEU A 9 26.71 20.51 -13.96
N THR A 10 25.98 21.59 -13.64
CA THR A 10 24.55 21.67 -13.97
C THR A 10 24.30 21.74 -15.48
N VAL A 11 25.27 22.13 -16.28
CA VAL A 11 25.18 22.21 -17.74
C VAL A 11 25.61 20.90 -18.42
N ARG A 12 26.40 20.05 -17.73
CA ARG A 12 26.88 18.78 -18.29
C ARG A 12 25.86 17.64 -18.16
N PRO A 13 25.92 16.61 -19.03
CA PRO A 13 25.04 15.45 -18.90
C PRO A 13 25.32 14.67 -17.60
N PRO A 14 24.29 14.07 -16.97
CA PRO A 14 24.44 13.25 -15.77
C PRO A 14 25.15 11.93 -16.10
N THR A 15 26.37 11.77 -15.59
CA THR A 15 27.17 10.54 -15.71
C THR A 15 27.64 10.09 -14.33
N PHE A 16 28.08 8.84 -14.22
CA PHE A 16 28.67 8.32 -12.98
C PHE A 16 29.82 9.21 -12.49
N THR A 17 30.73 9.58 -13.37
CA THR A 17 31.90 10.42 -13.07
C THR A 17 31.49 11.82 -12.61
N THR A 18 30.51 12.46 -13.28
CA THR A 18 30.04 13.79 -12.87
C THR A 18 29.34 13.78 -11.51
N GLY A 19 28.66 12.68 -11.15
CA GLY A 19 28.05 12.50 -9.82
C GLY A 19 29.12 12.38 -8.72
N VAL A 20 30.12 11.54 -8.91
CA VAL A 20 31.24 11.38 -7.95
C VAL A 20 32.02 12.69 -7.78
N VAL A 21 32.32 13.38 -8.88
CA VAL A 21 33.01 14.68 -8.84
C VAL A 21 32.17 15.71 -8.09
N ALA A 22 30.85 15.77 -8.32
CA ALA A 22 29.96 16.67 -7.61
C ALA A 22 29.95 16.38 -6.09
N ALA A 23 29.85 15.10 -5.69
CA ALA A 23 29.90 14.69 -4.29
C ALA A 23 31.24 15.08 -3.62
N ALA A 24 32.36 14.81 -4.32
CA ALA A 24 33.69 15.12 -3.79
C ALA A 24 33.91 16.63 -3.62
N ILE A 25 33.53 17.44 -4.62
CA ILE A 25 33.64 18.92 -4.53
C ILE A 25 32.75 19.45 -3.42
N ALA A 26 31.51 18.98 -3.31
CA ALA A 26 30.57 19.43 -2.29
C ALA A 26 31.05 19.07 -0.87
N ALA A 27 31.54 17.83 -0.67
CA ALA A 27 32.13 17.40 0.60
C ALA A 27 33.36 18.25 0.98
N PHE A 28 34.21 18.56 0.00
CA PHE A 28 35.38 19.41 0.21
C PHE A 28 35.00 20.84 0.58
N VAL A 29 34.01 21.43 -0.09
CA VAL A 29 33.47 22.78 0.24
C VAL A 29 32.93 22.80 1.66
N ALA A 30 32.11 21.81 2.05
CA ALA A 30 31.55 21.71 3.38
C ALA A 30 32.62 21.52 4.47
N ALA A 31 33.69 20.77 4.18
CA ALA A 31 34.82 20.59 5.08
C ALA A 31 35.65 21.91 5.27
N LEU A 32 35.89 22.64 4.17
CA LEU A 32 36.58 23.94 4.22
C LEU A 32 35.80 24.97 5.01
N ASP A 33 34.48 25.03 4.84
CA ASP A 33 33.58 25.93 5.59
C ASP A 33 33.62 25.62 7.09
N GLY A 34 33.57 24.34 7.47
CA GLY A 34 33.71 23.91 8.88
C GLY A 34 35.08 24.32 9.49
N LEU A 35 36.16 24.20 8.69
CA LEU A 35 37.51 24.54 9.11
C LEU A 35 37.70 26.04 9.24
N ASP A 36 37.16 26.83 8.30
CA ASP A 36 37.27 28.28 8.29
C ASP A 36 36.50 28.90 9.49
N GLY A 37 35.29 28.42 9.73
CA GLY A 37 34.52 28.81 10.93
C GLY A 37 35.19 28.42 12.25
N TRP A 38 35.87 27.26 12.31
CA TRP A 38 36.62 26.85 13.50
C TRP A 38 37.87 27.78 13.72
N LEU A 39 38.58 28.06 12.64
CA LEU A 39 39.80 28.91 12.68
C LEU A 39 39.44 30.33 13.07
N ALA A 40 38.38 30.92 12.48
CA ALA A 40 37.91 32.27 12.82
C ALA A 40 37.52 32.40 14.29
N ARG A 41 36.88 31.38 14.87
CA ARG A 41 36.59 31.36 16.32
C ARG A 41 37.82 31.24 17.17
N ARG A 42 38.82 30.45 16.75
CA ARG A 42 40.08 30.27 17.54
C ARG A 42 40.99 31.45 17.47
N THR A 43 40.99 32.19 16.37
CA THR A 43 41.83 33.38 16.18
C THR A 43 41.16 34.69 16.59
N GLY A 44 39.88 34.65 17.00
CA GLY A 44 39.11 35.86 17.38
C GLY A 44 38.75 36.77 16.19
N MET A 45 38.97 36.32 14.95
CA MET A 45 38.71 37.09 13.71
C MET A 45 37.26 36.95 13.20
N THR A 46 36.30 36.86 14.07
CA THR A 46 34.89 36.82 13.69
C THR A 46 34.36 38.18 13.27
N SER A 47 33.72 38.28 12.09
CA SER A 47 33.12 39.53 11.62
C SER A 47 31.65 39.32 11.22
N ARG A 48 30.85 40.41 11.33
CA ARG A 48 29.46 40.40 10.85
C ARG A 48 29.35 40.17 9.34
N PHE A 49 30.35 40.59 8.59
CA PHE A 49 30.43 40.37 7.14
C PHE A 49 30.71 38.89 6.85
N GLY A 50 31.70 38.30 7.54
CA GLY A 50 32.01 36.87 7.39
C GLY A 50 30.80 35.96 7.65
N ALA A 51 30.09 36.19 8.76
CA ALA A 51 28.90 35.42 9.10
C ALA A 51 27.74 35.57 8.09
N ARG A 52 27.61 36.71 7.42
CA ARG A 52 26.61 36.88 6.34
C ARG A 52 27.04 36.18 5.04
N PHE A 53 28.33 36.32 4.73
CA PHE A 53 28.90 35.69 3.54
C PHE A 53 28.80 34.16 3.58
N ASP A 54 29.11 33.58 4.74
CA ASP A 54 28.99 32.17 5.07
C ASP A 54 27.55 31.65 4.77
N MET A 55 26.56 32.31 5.35
CA MET A 55 25.16 31.98 5.12
C MET A 55 24.73 32.07 3.65
N GLU A 56 25.32 32.97 2.86
CA GLU A 56 24.99 33.07 1.40
C GLU A 56 25.69 31.98 0.61
N VAL A 57 26.90 31.58 1.01
CA VAL A 57 27.63 30.45 0.38
C VAL A 57 26.91 29.14 0.66
N ASP A 58 26.44 28.89 1.87
CA ASP A 58 25.64 27.74 2.24
C ASP A 58 24.34 27.65 1.41
N ALA A 59 23.60 28.76 1.31
CA ALA A 59 22.38 28.82 0.55
C ALA A 59 22.61 28.57 -0.94
N ALA A 60 23.69 29.11 -1.49
CA ALA A 60 24.09 28.88 -2.89
C ALA A 60 24.50 27.40 -3.11
N LEU A 61 25.23 26.82 -2.17
CA LEU A 61 25.64 25.41 -2.22
C LEU A 61 24.39 24.50 -2.21
N ILE A 62 23.46 24.74 -1.29
CA ILE A 62 22.20 23.98 -1.20
C ILE A 62 21.40 24.10 -2.52
N LEU A 63 21.29 25.28 -3.10
CA LEU A 63 20.57 25.50 -4.36
C LEU A 63 21.20 24.75 -5.54
N VAL A 64 22.53 24.82 -5.65
CA VAL A 64 23.26 24.12 -6.74
C VAL A 64 23.15 22.61 -6.59
N LEU A 65 23.31 22.07 -5.37
CA LEU A 65 23.17 20.63 -5.11
C LEU A 65 21.74 20.15 -5.30
N ALA A 66 20.74 20.93 -4.91
CA ALA A 66 19.34 20.63 -5.17
C ALA A 66 19.01 20.59 -6.69
N THR A 67 19.61 21.52 -7.46
CA THR A 67 19.49 21.54 -8.92
C THR A 67 20.13 20.32 -9.56
N LEU A 68 21.32 19.93 -9.11
CA LEU A 68 22.00 18.72 -9.55
C LEU A 68 21.19 17.45 -9.18
N ALA A 69 20.66 17.37 -7.96
CA ALA A 69 19.84 16.24 -7.53
C ALA A 69 18.57 16.09 -8.39
N CYS A 70 17.90 17.19 -8.70
CA CYS A 70 16.76 17.20 -9.63
C CYS A 70 17.19 16.72 -11.03
N LYS A 71 18.28 17.26 -11.56
CA LYS A 71 18.79 16.92 -12.89
C LYS A 71 19.23 15.46 -13.01
N TYR A 72 19.79 14.90 -11.94
CA TYR A 72 20.26 13.50 -11.89
C TYR A 72 19.12 12.51 -11.58
N GLY A 73 17.86 12.98 -11.56
CA GLY A 73 16.70 12.14 -11.29
C GLY A 73 16.68 11.53 -9.88
N LYS A 74 17.40 12.15 -8.91
CA LYS A 74 17.46 11.68 -7.53
C LYS A 74 16.22 12.06 -6.72
N ALA A 75 15.55 13.17 -7.12
CA ALA A 75 14.29 13.64 -6.57
C ALA A 75 13.59 14.51 -7.62
N GLY A 76 12.27 14.72 -7.46
CA GLY A 76 11.50 15.63 -8.32
C GLY A 76 11.88 17.10 -8.14
N SER A 77 11.30 18.00 -8.96
CA SER A 77 11.57 19.45 -8.92
C SER A 77 11.27 20.12 -7.57
N TRP A 78 10.46 19.49 -6.72
CA TRP A 78 10.15 19.94 -5.36
C TRP A 78 11.40 20.10 -4.45
N ILE A 79 12.52 19.39 -4.75
CA ILE A 79 13.77 19.52 -3.99
C ILE A 79 14.36 20.94 -4.07
N LEU A 80 14.04 21.68 -5.15
CA LEU A 80 14.49 23.05 -5.34
C LEU A 80 13.96 24.01 -4.26
N VAL A 81 12.87 23.64 -3.59
CA VAL A 81 12.34 24.38 -2.43
C VAL A 81 13.43 24.57 -1.37
N SER A 82 14.27 23.55 -1.10
CA SER A 82 15.36 23.67 -0.11
C SER A 82 16.34 24.80 -0.43
N GLY A 83 16.70 24.97 -1.71
CA GLY A 83 17.59 26.03 -2.14
C GLY A 83 16.93 27.43 -2.20
N LEU A 84 15.60 27.46 -2.39
CA LEU A 84 14.84 28.70 -2.53
C LEU A 84 14.35 29.28 -1.20
N LEU A 85 14.18 28.44 -0.15
CA LEU A 85 13.60 28.86 1.14
C LEU A 85 14.29 30.10 1.73
N ARG A 86 15.62 30.18 1.69
CA ARG A 86 16.34 31.35 2.18
C ARG A 86 16.00 32.62 1.39
N TYR A 87 16.00 32.51 0.08
CA TYR A 87 15.71 33.68 -0.78
C TYR A 87 14.27 34.13 -0.64
N VAL A 88 13.32 33.19 -0.52
CA VAL A 88 11.92 33.49 -0.21
C VAL A 88 11.78 34.15 1.16
N PHE A 89 12.49 33.67 2.18
CA PHE A 89 12.49 34.25 3.52
C PHE A 89 13.05 35.69 3.51
N VAL A 90 14.17 35.96 2.81
CA VAL A 90 14.74 37.29 2.66
C VAL A 90 13.82 38.19 1.84
N ALA A 91 13.22 37.70 0.77
CA ALA A 91 12.24 38.44 -0.04
C ALA A 91 10.99 38.81 0.78
N ALA A 92 10.49 37.85 1.55
CA ALA A 92 9.37 38.08 2.46
C ALA A 92 9.68 39.19 3.48
N GLY A 93 10.93 39.26 3.98
CA GLY A 93 11.39 40.37 4.83
C GLY A 93 11.41 41.75 4.14
N ARG A 94 11.44 41.80 2.78
CA ARG A 94 11.29 43.06 2.05
C ARG A 94 9.84 43.53 2.02
N VAL A 95 8.89 42.56 1.92
CA VAL A 95 7.45 42.83 1.88
C VAL A 95 6.89 43.07 3.29
N TRP A 96 7.26 42.22 4.25
CA TRP A 96 6.77 42.29 5.62
C TRP A 96 7.87 42.81 6.57
N ALA A 97 7.76 44.06 7.02
CA ALA A 97 8.76 44.70 7.86
C ALA A 97 9.10 43.93 9.15
N TRP A 98 8.12 43.20 9.70
CA TRP A 98 8.31 42.41 10.93
C TRP A 98 9.25 41.20 10.73
N MET A 99 9.44 40.71 9.53
CA MET A 99 10.39 39.63 9.21
C MET A 99 11.86 40.12 9.15
N ARG A 100 12.12 41.42 9.30
CA ARG A 100 13.48 41.98 9.33
C ARG A 100 14.12 41.98 10.73
N GLY A 101 13.37 41.50 11.74
CA GLY A 101 13.86 41.44 13.12
C GLY A 101 15.11 40.56 13.24
N PRO A 102 15.97 40.82 14.23
CA PRO A 102 17.13 40.00 14.50
C PRO A 102 16.70 38.63 15.02
N LEU A 103 17.14 37.57 14.37
CA LEU A 103 16.91 36.18 14.82
C LEU A 103 17.89 35.84 15.96
N PRO A 104 17.46 35.06 16.97
CA PRO A 104 18.36 34.54 17.99
C PRO A 104 19.34 33.54 17.38
N GLN A 105 20.53 33.43 17.91
CA GLN A 105 21.49 32.41 17.53
C GLN A 105 20.93 31.03 17.90
N SER A 106 20.53 30.24 16.88
CA SER A 106 19.91 28.94 17.07
C SER A 106 20.87 27.80 16.67
N GLN A 107 21.25 26.97 17.64
CA GLN A 107 21.99 25.72 17.39
C GLN A 107 21.20 24.77 16.48
N ARG A 108 19.87 24.74 16.65
CA ARG A 108 18.96 23.99 15.80
C ARG A 108 19.14 24.35 14.33
N ALA A 109 19.10 25.63 13.97
CA ALA A 109 19.23 26.10 12.59
C ALA A 109 20.57 25.68 11.97
N LYS A 110 21.66 25.75 12.73
CA LYS A 110 22.98 25.30 12.29
C LYS A 110 23.01 23.78 12.01
N ILE A 111 22.52 23.00 12.97
CA ILE A 111 22.49 21.53 12.82
C ILE A 111 21.65 21.12 11.60
N ILE A 112 20.47 21.72 11.42
CA ILE A 112 19.60 21.41 10.29
C ILE A 112 20.24 21.80 8.95
N CYS A 113 20.96 22.93 8.88
CA CYS A 113 21.69 23.31 7.68
C CYS A 113 22.78 22.30 7.32
N ILE A 114 23.56 21.84 8.30
CA ILE A 114 24.59 20.82 8.11
C ILE A 114 23.96 19.50 7.64
N VAL A 115 22.88 19.06 8.29
CA VAL A 115 22.15 17.84 7.91
C VAL A 115 21.63 17.93 6.46
N GLN A 116 21.11 19.09 6.05
CA GLN A 116 20.65 19.32 4.69
C GLN A 116 21.79 19.23 3.67
N ILE A 117 22.93 19.85 3.94
CA ILE A 117 24.12 19.78 3.07
C ILE A 117 24.60 18.32 2.97
N CYS A 118 24.71 17.61 4.09
CA CYS A 118 25.09 16.20 4.10
C CYS A 118 24.10 15.33 3.29
N ALA A 119 22.80 15.54 3.46
CA ALA A 119 21.77 14.84 2.71
C ALA A 119 21.95 15.05 1.19
N LEU A 120 22.14 16.30 0.77
CA LEU A 120 22.36 16.63 -0.65
C LEU A 120 23.67 16.05 -1.20
N ILE A 121 24.74 15.97 -0.40
CA ILE A 121 26.00 15.29 -0.80
C ILE A 121 25.76 13.80 -1.01
N VAL A 122 25.01 13.15 -0.11
CA VAL A 122 24.62 11.74 -0.24
C VAL A 122 23.82 11.49 -1.53
N LEU A 123 22.94 12.42 -1.91
CA LEU A 123 22.21 12.32 -3.18
C LEU A 123 23.10 12.37 -4.42
N MET A 124 24.27 13.01 -4.34
CA MET A 124 25.22 13.03 -5.48
C MET A 124 25.92 11.68 -5.69
N ILE A 125 25.90 10.78 -4.72
CA ILE A 125 26.46 9.43 -4.85
C ILE A 125 25.66 8.66 -5.91
N PRO A 126 26.29 8.14 -6.98
CA PRO A 126 25.56 7.50 -8.08
C PRO A 126 24.72 6.29 -7.68
N GLN A 127 25.16 5.53 -6.67
CA GLN A 127 24.48 4.33 -6.15
C GLN A 127 23.18 4.65 -5.41
N VAL A 128 23.03 5.86 -4.88
CA VAL A 128 21.80 6.29 -4.19
C VAL A 128 20.75 6.68 -5.23
N ARG A 129 19.78 5.80 -5.47
CA ARG A 129 18.73 5.96 -6.47
C ARG A 129 17.34 6.06 -5.80
N PRO A 130 16.29 6.53 -6.51
CA PRO A 130 14.93 6.40 -6.03
C PRO A 130 14.58 4.92 -5.76
N PRO A 131 13.78 4.62 -4.72
CA PRO A 131 13.08 5.56 -3.84
C PRO A 131 13.93 6.15 -2.71
N VAL A 132 15.11 5.58 -2.41
CA VAL A 132 15.97 5.98 -1.27
C VAL A 132 16.38 7.45 -1.38
N SER A 133 16.82 7.89 -2.56
CA SER A 133 17.20 9.28 -2.81
C SER A 133 16.02 10.24 -2.57
N SER A 134 14.83 9.88 -2.98
CA SER A 134 13.63 10.71 -2.77
C SER A 134 13.27 10.84 -1.29
N VAL A 135 13.41 9.77 -0.51
CA VAL A 135 13.17 9.79 0.95
C VAL A 135 14.17 10.69 1.66
N VAL A 136 15.48 10.55 1.33
CA VAL A 136 16.53 11.40 1.91
C VAL A 136 16.29 12.86 1.55
N ALA A 137 15.97 13.15 0.29
CA ALA A 137 15.64 14.50 -0.17
C ALA A 137 14.44 15.09 0.59
N PHE A 138 13.37 14.31 0.75
CA PHE A 138 12.15 14.73 1.44
C PHE A 138 12.43 15.05 2.92
N ALA A 139 13.14 14.17 3.61
CA ALA A 139 13.52 14.38 5.01
C ALA A 139 14.34 15.68 5.19
N GLY A 140 15.29 15.92 4.30
CA GLY A 140 16.09 17.14 4.31
C GLY A 140 15.26 18.41 4.08
N VAL A 141 14.41 18.42 3.05
CA VAL A 141 13.51 19.54 2.74
C VAL A 141 12.54 19.80 3.91
N ALA A 142 11.97 18.75 4.49
CA ALA A 142 11.05 18.86 5.62
C ALA A 142 11.72 19.49 6.86
N LEU A 143 12.92 19.01 7.22
CA LEU A 143 13.70 19.56 8.34
C LEU A 143 14.07 21.03 8.12
N LEU A 144 14.50 21.38 6.91
CA LEU A 144 14.86 22.75 6.56
C LEU A 144 13.63 23.67 6.59
N SER A 145 12.51 23.22 6.03
CA SER A 145 11.23 23.94 6.07
C SER A 145 10.75 24.16 7.51
N TYR A 146 10.85 23.14 8.36
CA TYR A 146 10.59 23.24 9.78
C TYR A 146 11.46 24.32 10.45
N SER A 147 12.76 24.38 10.13
CA SER A 147 13.65 25.40 10.70
C SER A 147 13.21 26.82 10.34
N PHE A 148 12.91 27.07 9.06
CA PHE A 148 12.43 28.38 8.61
C PHE A 148 11.04 28.71 9.17
N LEU A 149 10.16 27.74 9.33
CA LEU A 149 8.86 27.93 9.96
C LEU A 149 9.01 28.39 11.40
N VAL A 150 9.87 27.73 12.19
CA VAL A 150 10.11 28.13 13.59
C VAL A 150 10.72 29.54 13.68
N ASP A 151 11.65 29.87 12.79
CA ASP A 151 12.23 31.22 12.74
C ASP A 151 11.19 32.29 12.34
N THR A 152 10.32 31.95 11.40
CA THR A 152 9.19 32.81 11.00
C THR A 152 8.20 33.00 12.14
N LEU A 153 7.84 31.93 12.85
CA LEU A 153 6.93 31.98 14.01
C LEU A 153 7.55 32.77 15.15
N TRP A 154 8.87 32.64 15.36
CA TRP A 154 9.59 33.43 16.36
C TRP A 154 9.56 34.93 16.03
N LEU A 155 9.86 35.33 14.78
CA LEU A 155 9.76 36.71 14.31
C LEU A 155 8.34 37.23 14.39
N TRP A 156 7.35 36.38 14.05
CA TRP A 156 5.95 36.72 14.19
C TRP A 156 5.56 36.97 15.64
N ASP A 157 6.08 36.22 16.57
CA ASP A 157 5.83 36.37 18.00
C ASP A 157 6.46 37.64 18.56
N HIS A 158 7.65 38.03 18.05
CA HIS A 158 8.44 39.15 18.51
C HIS A 158 8.30 40.44 17.67
N ARG A 159 7.38 40.46 16.70
CA ARG A 159 7.24 41.54 15.71
C ARG A 159 6.74 42.86 16.26
N MET A 160 6.28 42.91 17.52
CA MET A 160 5.75 44.11 18.15
C MET A 160 6.14 44.18 19.63
N VAL A 161 7.18 44.96 19.93
CA VAL A 161 7.46 45.40 21.32
C VAL A 161 6.58 46.58 21.72
N ASP A 162 5.86 47.26 20.80
CA ASP A 162 5.21 48.52 20.99
C ASP A 162 3.69 48.58 20.96
N ALA A 163 2.97 47.45 21.01
CA ALA A 163 1.52 47.47 21.22
C ALA A 163 1.03 46.24 21.97
N PRO A 164 0.34 46.38 23.10
CA PRO A 164 -0.27 45.24 23.79
C PRO A 164 -1.54 44.82 23.07
N ARG A 165 -1.43 44.27 21.89
CA ARG A 165 -2.51 43.52 21.26
C ARG A 165 -2.47 42.10 21.83
N ASP A 166 -3.51 41.72 22.55
CA ASP A 166 -3.66 40.39 23.14
C ASP A 166 -3.72 39.32 22.02
N ARG A 167 -2.53 38.79 21.68
CA ARG A 167 -2.38 37.79 20.60
C ARG A 167 -2.70 36.38 21.06
N ARG A 168 -3.21 36.22 22.26
CA ARG A 168 -3.61 34.90 22.80
C ARG A 168 -4.66 34.26 21.89
N TRP A 169 -5.54 35.07 21.30
CA TRP A 169 -6.55 34.57 20.36
C TRP A 169 -5.94 33.97 19.08
N VAL A 170 -4.88 34.57 18.51
CA VAL A 170 -4.21 34.04 17.32
C VAL A 170 -3.55 32.69 17.63
N ARG A 171 -2.89 32.58 18.76
CA ARG A 171 -2.29 31.31 19.20
C ARG A 171 -3.34 30.26 19.50
N LEU A 172 -4.48 30.65 20.06
CA LEU A 172 -5.63 29.78 20.25
C LEU A 172 -6.16 29.23 18.92
N VAL A 173 -6.38 30.12 17.94
CA VAL A 173 -6.89 29.73 16.62
C VAL A 173 -5.89 28.81 15.89
N LEU A 174 -4.59 29.14 15.94
CA LEU A 174 -3.55 28.28 15.38
C LEU A 174 -3.49 26.91 16.07
N GLY A 175 -3.55 26.88 17.40
CA GLY A 175 -3.59 25.62 18.15
C GLY A 175 -4.80 24.78 17.81
N ALA A 176 -6.00 25.38 17.78
CA ALA A 176 -7.22 24.69 17.37
C ALA A 176 -7.17 24.21 15.92
N GLY A 177 -6.61 25.03 15.02
CA GLY A 177 -6.41 24.66 13.61
C GLY A 177 -5.48 23.47 13.43
N ILE A 178 -4.37 23.42 14.17
CA ILE A 178 -3.42 22.28 14.13
C ILE A 178 -4.08 21.00 14.66
N LEU A 179 -4.79 21.08 15.81
CA LEU A 179 -5.50 19.92 16.34
C LEU A 179 -6.59 19.43 15.38
N ASN A 180 -7.34 20.36 14.78
CA ASN A 180 -8.33 19.98 13.76
C ASN A 180 -7.67 19.33 12.53
N ALA A 181 -6.64 19.96 11.98
CA ALA A 181 -5.95 19.49 10.79
C ALA A 181 -5.34 18.09 10.98
N SER A 182 -4.92 17.77 12.21
CA SER A 182 -4.37 16.44 12.53
C SER A 182 -5.41 15.32 12.50
N LEU A 183 -6.72 15.64 12.48
CA LEU A 183 -7.82 14.67 12.43
C LEU A 183 -8.76 14.87 11.24
N ALA A 184 -8.61 15.98 10.49
CA ALA A 184 -9.48 16.38 9.39
C ALA A 184 -8.73 16.35 8.05
N PHE A 185 -8.22 15.18 7.68
CA PHE A 185 -7.57 14.93 6.40
C PHE A 185 -8.11 13.66 5.76
N ASP A 186 -7.96 13.53 4.45
CA ASP A 186 -8.28 12.35 3.66
C ASP A 186 -7.08 11.91 2.83
N ASN A 187 -7.12 10.69 2.32
CA ASN A 187 -6.07 10.12 1.47
C ASN A 187 -6.06 10.79 0.08
N ILE A 188 -4.87 10.96 -0.49
CA ILE A 188 -4.69 11.24 -1.92
C ILE A 188 -4.58 9.89 -2.63
N TRP A 189 -5.72 9.34 -2.97
CA TRP A 189 -5.78 8.04 -3.62
C TRP A 189 -5.06 8.05 -4.98
N PRO A 190 -4.30 7.01 -5.34
CA PRO A 190 -4.03 5.74 -4.63
C PRO A 190 -2.66 5.73 -3.93
N THR A 191 -2.31 6.75 -3.21
CA THR A 191 -0.98 6.92 -2.60
C THR A 191 -1.07 6.90 -1.07
N PRO A 192 0.05 6.74 -0.33
CA PRO A 192 0.07 6.95 1.12
C PRO A 192 0.02 8.43 1.52
N ALA A 193 -0.07 9.37 0.56
CA ALA A 193 -0.18 10.80 0.83
C ALA A 193 -1.59 11.19 1.28
N PHE A 194 -1.70 12.35 1.92
CA PHE A 194 -2.97 12.88 2.41
C PHE A 194 -3.10 14.37 2.05
N TRP A 195 -4.32 14.86 2.08
CA TRP A 195 -4.64 16.27 1.91
C TRP A 195 -5.62 16.72 2.99
N TRP A 196 -5.53 17.99 3.41
CA TRP A 196 -6.43 18.52 4.41
C TRP A 196 -7.78 18.87 3.81
N THR A 197 -8.82 18.36 4.46
CA THR A 197 -10.20 18.69 4.13
C THR A 197 -10.66 19.94 4.90
N GLY A 198 -11.69 20.62 4.44
CA GLY A 198 -12.33 21.69 5.20
C GLY A 198 -13.24 21.19 6.35
N ARG A 199 -13.10 19.92 6.73
CA ARG A 199 -13.93 19.26 7.77
C ARG A 199 -13.47 19.64 9.17
N VAL A 200 -14.38 19.48 10.14
CA VAL A 200 -14.12 19.75 11.56
C VAL A 200 -14.28 18.49 12.39
N SER A 201 -13.35 18.24 13.32
CA SER A 201 -13.41 17.05 14.19
C SER A 201 -14.23 17.34 15.46
N ILE A 202 -15.04 16.38 15.86
CA ILE A 202 -15.80 16.46 17.12
C ILE A 202 -14.88 16.36 18.34
N GLU A 203 -13.76 15.68 18.22
CA GLU A 203 -12.74 15.56 19.26
C GLU A 203 -12.18 16.93 19.66
N LEU A 204 -12.01 17.83 18.67
CA LEU A 204 -11.62 19.21 18.96
C LEU A 204 -12.68 19.91 19.82
N ALA A 205 -13.99 19.76 19.49
CA ALA A 205 -15.07 20.36 20.27
C ALA A 205 -15.07 19.84 21.71
N VAL A 206 -14.92 18.52 21.88
CA VAL A 206 -14.85 17.89 23.21
C VAL A 206 -13.66 18.45 24.01
N TRP A 207 -12.48 18.56 23.39
CA TRP A 207 -11.29 19.10 24.05
C TRP A 207 -11.46 20.56 24.45
N LEU A 208 -12.00 21.41 23.55
CA LEU A 208 -12.28 22.82 23.86
C LEU A 208 -13.24 22.97 25.06
N LEU A 209 -14.27 22.13 25.17
CA LEU A 209 -15.20 22.12 26.30
C LEU A 209 -14.52 21.68 27.60
N ILE A 210 -13.69 20.63 27.55
CA ILE A 210 -12.93 20.15 28.72
C ILE A 210 -12.01 21.26 29.26
N VAL A 211 -11.26 21.91 28.35
CA VAL A 211 -10.33 22.99 28.74
C VAL A 211 -11.09 24.19 29.29
N ALA A 212 -12.19 24.59 28.64
CA ALA A 212 -13.01 25.71 29.12
C ALA A 212 -13.63 25.44 30.50
N ALA A 213 -14.07 24.20 30.76
CA ALA A 213 -14.64 23.79 32.06
C ALA A 213 -13.54 23.75 33.14
N ALA A 214 -12.39 23.13 32.87
CA ALA A 214 -11.29 23.04 33.84
C ALA A 214 -10.76 24.43 34.24
N ARG A 215 -10.58 25.31 33.26
CA ARG A 215 -10.12 26.68 33.52
C ARG A 215 -11.18 27.55 34.22
N ARG A 216 -12.48 27.20 34.17
CA ARG A 216 -13.52 27.86 34.96
C ARG A 216 -13.37 27.60 36.45
N THR A 217 -12.85 26.42 36.84
CA THR A 217 -12.55 26.07 38.23
C THR A 217 -11.20 26.61 38.73
N GLY A 218 -10.47 27.38 37.91
CA GLY A 218 -9.16 27.97 38.23
C GLY A 218 -7.99 26.99 38.16
N ARG A 219 -8.17 25.75 37.70
CA ARG A 219 -7.13 24.72 37.65
C ARG A 219 -6.47 24.66 36.26
N PRO A 220 -5.17 25.07 36.14
CA PRO A 220 -4.43 24.83 34.90
C PRO A 220 -4.09 23.34 34.76
N PHE A 221 -3.96 22.88 33.52
CA PHE A 221 -3.45 21.54 33.26
C PHE A 221 -1.94 21.48 33.54
N SER A 222 -1.49 20.41 34.16
CA SER A 222 -0.05 20.17 34.34
C SER A 222 0.61 19.80 33.00
N ASN A 223 1.89 20.12 32.82
CA ASN A 223 2.63 19.75 31.62
C ASN A 223 2.66 18.22 31.39
N ARG A 224 2.63 17.44 32.47
CA ARG A 224 2.55 15.96 32.38
C ARG A 224 1.22 15.50 31.79
N LEU A 225 0.11 16.10 32.23
CA LEU A 225 -1.21 15.78 31.71
C LEU A 225 -1.37 16.22 30.25
N LEU A 226 -0.91 17.42 29.89
CA LEU A 226 -0.90 17.87 28.50
C LEU A 226 -0.01 16.97 27.62
N GLY A 227 1.12 16.47 28.14
CA GLY A 227 1.97 15.49 27.47
C GLY A 227 1.23 14.16 27.23
N ALA A 228 0.49 13.66 28.22
CA ALA A 228 -0.31 12.44 28.08
C ALA A 228 -1.45 12.63 27.07
N VAL A 229 -2.18 13.77 27.12
CA VAL A 229 -3.19 14.11 26.12
C VAL A 229 -2.58 14.22 24.73
N GLY A 230 -1.37 14.82 24.61
CA GLY A 230 -0.62 14.88 23.37
C GLY A 230 -0.32 13.49 22.80
N ALA A 231 0.07 12.55 23.65
CA ALA A 231 0.29 11.15 23.24
C ALA A 231 -1.01 10.48 22.76
N VAL A 232 -2.11 10.68 23.46
CA VAL A 232 -3.45 10.19 23.01
C VAL A 232 -3.82 10.84 21.67
N TRP A 233 -3.55 12.13 21.49
CA TRP A 233 -3.84 12.82 20.23
C TRP A 233 -3.00 12.30 19.07
N VAL A 234 -1.73 11.92 19.31
CA VAL A 234 -0.90 11.21 18.31
C VAL A 234 -1.56 9.90 17.92
N LEU A 235 -2.04 9.12 18.88
CA LEU A 235 -2.75 7.88 18.58
C LEU A 235 -3.99 8.13 17.72
N LEU A 236 -4.81 9.14 18.03
CA LEU A 236 -5.95 9.53 17.20
C LEU A 236 -5.51 9.91 15.78
N THR A 237 -4.42 10.68 15.64
CA THR A 237 -3.88 11.06 14.32
C THR A 237 -3.42 9.83 13.52
N LEU A 238 -2.76 8.88 14.17
CA LEU A 238 -2.35 7.62 13.53
C LEU A 238 -3.55 6.76 13.15
N ALA A 239 -4.57 6.67 14.01
CA ALA A 239 -5.80 5.96 13.68
C ALA A 239 -6.50 6.60 12.47
N ARG A 240 -6.56 7.93 12.42
CA ARG A 240 -7.13 8.63 11.25
C ARG A 240 -6.34 8.35 9.99
N TYR A 241 -5.01 8.33 10.07
CA TYR A 241 -4.17 8.00 8.92
C TYR A 241 -4.44 6.59 8.41
N VAL A 242 -4.53 5.61 9.30
CA VAL A 242 -4.85 4.22 8.96
C VAL A 242 -6.28 4.12 8.37
N GLU A 243 -7.27 4.79 8.99
CA GLU A 243 -8.66 4.79 8.55
C GLU A 243 -8.84 5.27 7.11
N VAL A 244 -8.10 6.30 6.69
CA VAL A 244 -8.22 6.83 5.33
C VAL A 244 -7.28 6.17 4.33
N THR A 245 -6.16 5.59 4.78
CA THR A 245 -5.13 5.05 3.90
C THR A 245 -5.33 3.56 3.63
N ALA A 246 -5.76 2.77 4.61
CA ALA A 246 -5.94 1.34 4.41
C ALA A 246 -7.03 1.02 3.36
N PRO A 247 -8.23 1.61 3.38
CA PRO A 247 -9.21 1.41 2.31
C PRO A 247 -8.71 1.88 0.93
N ALA A 248 -7.94 2.98 0.91
CA ALA A 248 -7.39 3.51 -0.33
C ALA A 248 -6.34 2.59 -0.97
N LEU A 249 -5.50 1.93 -0.18
CA LEU A 249 -4.44 1.04 -0.67
C LEU A 249 -4.90 -0.41 -0.82
N TYR A 250 -5.65 -0.93 0.14
CA TYR A 250 -6.04 -2.34 0.20
C TYR A 250 -7.48 -2.58 -0.27
N GLY A 251 -8.33 -1.55 -0.34
CA GLY A 251 -9.75 -1.68 -0.70
C GLY A 251 -10.64 -2.21 0.44
N ARG A 252 -10.09 -2.39 1.63
CA ARG A 252 -10.81 -2.83 2.84
C ARG A 252 -10.34 -2.09 4.08
N ASP A 253 -11.17 -2.06 5.10
CA ASP A 253 -10.80 -1.59 6.43
C ASP A 253 -9.75 -2.50 7.06
N ILE A 254 -8.91 -1.90 7.91
CA ILE A 254 -7.92 -2.66 8.67
C ILE A 254 -8.60 -3.36 9.85
N ASN A 255 -8.15 -4.57 10.14
CA ASN A 255 -8.47 -5.28 11.36
C ASN A 255 -7.18 -5.53 12.14
N LEU A 256 -6.91 -4.71 13.15
CA LEU A 256 -5.65 -4.77 13.91
C LEU A 256 -5.43 -6.14 14.56
N TYR A 257 -6.48 -6.82 14.98
CA TYR A 257 -6.36 -8.14 15.61
C TYR A 257 -5.74 -9.17 14.65
N TRP A 258 -6.13 -9.13 13.38
CA TRP A 258 -5.64 -10.06 12.37
C TRP A 258 -4.41 -9.54 11.62
N ASP A 259 -4.43 -8.28 11.20
CA ASP A 259 -3.40 -7.72 10.35
C ASP A 259 -2.04 -7.62 11.09
N LEU A 260 -2.04 -7.45 12.42
CA LEU A 260 -0.82 -7.47 13.23
C LEU A 260 -0.10 -8.83 13.20
N ARG A 261 -0.81 -9.92 12.98
CA ARG A 261 -0.21 -11.27 12.90
C ARG A 261 0.64 -11.47 11.65
N PHE A 262 0.38 -10.70 10.60
CA PHE A 262 1.15 -10.74 9.36
C PHE A 262 2.40 -9.84 9.38
N ILE A 263 2.60 -9.04 10.43
CA ILE A 263 3.80 -8.19 10.55
C ILE A 263 5.10 -8.99 10.42
N PRO A 264 5.29 -10.16 11.02
CA PRO A 264 6.51 -10.96 10.83
C PRO A 264 6.75 -11.36 9.38
N ASP A 265 5.69 -11.74 8.65
CA ASP A 265 5.78 -12.13 7.25
C ASP A 265 6.11 -10.93 6.37
N VAL A 266 5.46 -9.79 6.60
CA VAL A 266 5.77 -8.53 5.92
C VAL A 266 7.20 -8.08 6.23
N ALA A 267 7.64 -8.21 7.48
CA ALA A 267 9.02 -7.90 7.86
C ALA A 267 10.02 -8.81 7.14
N ALA A 268 9.77 -10.12 7.10
CA ALA A 268 10.59 -11.08 6.36
C ALA A 268 10.63 -10.78 4.86
N MET A 269 9.52 -10.28 4.32
CA MET A 269 9.41 -9.82 2.94
C MET A 269 10.31 -8.60 2.68
N VAL A 270 10.16 -7.57 3.49
CA VAL A 270 10.87 -6.31 3.31
C VAL A 270 12.37 -6.49 3.50
N THR A 271 12.81 -7.35 4.46
CA THR A 271 14.22 -7.65 4.70
C THR A 271 14.91 -8.38 3.54
N ARG A 272 14.15 -9.06 2.66
CA ARG A 272 14.71 -9.68 1.45
C ARG A 272 14.97 -8.67 0.33
N VAL A 273 14.16 -7.61 0.27
CA VAL A 273 14.22 -6.59 -0.80
C VAL A 273 15.07 -5.40 -0.41
N ALA A 274 15.12 -5.04 0.87
CA ALA A 274 15.80 -3.86 1.37
C ALA A 274 16.95 -4.19 2.33
N PRO A 275 18.12 -3.55 2.20
CA PRO A 275 19.22 -3.76 3.13
C PRO A 275 18.87 -3.28 4.54
N MET A 276 19.37 -3.97 5.58
CA MET A 276 19.03 -3.72 6.99
C MET A 276 19.24 -2.26 7.43
N TRP A 277 20.29 -1.59 6.93
CA TRP A 277 20.54 -0.19 7.27
C TRP A 277 19.41 0.75 6.81
N LEU A 278 18.79 0.44 5.67
CA LEU A 278 17.67 1.22 5.13
C LEU A 278 16.42 1.06 6.01
N LEU A 279 16.17 -0.15 6.50
CA LEU A 279 15.06 -0.43 7.41
C LEU A 279 15.24 0.29 8.75
N VAL A 280 16.47 0.27 9.30
CA VAL A 280 16.81 1.01 10.52
C VAL A 280 16.64 2.51 10.30
N ALA A 281 17.10 3.03 9.16
CA ALA A 281 16.94 4.44 8.81
C ALA A 281 15.45 4.81 8.67
N ALA A 282 14.66 4.01 8.00
CA ALA A 282 13.21 4.22 7.85
C ALA A 282 12.50 4.20 9.22
N ALA A 283 12.82 3.23 10.08
CA ALA A 283 12.29 3.16 11.45
C ALA A 283 12.66 4.40 12.26
N ALA A 284 13.91 4.86 12.18
CA ALA A 284 14.37 6.08 12.84
C ALA A 284 13.60 7.32 12.35
N VAL A 285 13.37 7.44 11.04
CA VAL A 285 12.57 8.53 10.44
C VAL A 285 11.15 8.51 10.98
N VAL A 286 10.51 7.32 11.05
CA VAL A 286 9.15 7.18 11.61
C VAL A 286 9.11 7.63 13.08
N VAL A 287 10.07 7.21 13.90
CA VAL A 287 10.15 7.61 15.31
C VAL A 287 10.32 9.12 15.45
N LEU A 288 11.22 9.71 14.65
CA LEU A 288 11.44 11.17 14.66
C LEU A 288 10.20 11.94 14.21
N LEU A 289 9.49 11.44 13.20
CA LEU A 289 8.25 12.03 12.72
C LEU A 289 7.16 11.99 13.81
N ILE A 290 6.98 10.85 14.48
CA ILE A 290 6.04 10.72 15.60
C ILE A 290 6.40 11.69 16.73
N ALA A 291 7.69 11.80 17.07
CA ALA A 291 8.15 12.73 18.09
C ALA A 291 7.90 14.20 17.70
N ALA A 292 8.12 14.55 16.43
CA ALA A 292 7.83 15.88 15.90
C ALA A 292 6.35 16.21 15.94
N ILE A 293 5.49 15.27 15.50
CA ILE A 293 4.03 15.40 15.59
C ILE A 293 3.60 15.58 17.05
N HIS A 294 4.10 14.75 17.97
CA HIS A 294 3.79 14.90 19.40
C HIS A 294 4.19 16.28 19.95
N ARG A 295 5.36 16.79 19.58
CA ARG A 295 5.80 18.14 20.00
C ARG A 295 4.91 19.24 19.46
N LEU A 296 4.49 19.12 18.19
CA LEU A 296 3.59 20.08 17.56
C LEU A 296 2.21 20.08 18.21
N LEU A 297 1.65 18.89 18.45
CA LEU A 297 0.36 18.71 19.10
C LEU A 297 0.40 19.19 20.56
N LEU A 298 1.46 18.88 21.29
CA LEU A 298 1.66 19.37 22.66
C LEU A 298 1.74 20.91 22.69
N TRP A 299 2.45 21.52 21.75
CA TRP A 299 2.46 22.97 21.59
C TRP A 299 1.06 23.52 21.37
N ALA A 300 0.28 22.92 20.48
CA ALA A 300 -1.09 23.33 20.20
C ALA A 300 -2.01 23.22 21.43
N LEU A 301 -1.92 22.10 22.17
CA LEU A 301 -2.65 21.89 23.43
C LEU A 301 -2.32 22.94 24.49
N CYS A 302 -1.02 23.26 24.66
CA CYS A 302 -0.58 24.31 25.58
C CYS A 302 -1.16 25.68 25.18
N ARG A 303 -1.22 26.02 23.88
CA ARG A 303 -1.76 27.30 23.41
C ARG A 303 -3.27 27.41 23.63
N ILE A 304 -4.00 26.31 23.51
CA ILE A 304 -5.43 26.26 23.83
C ILE A 304 -5.63 26.48 25.34
N ASP A 305 -4.86 25.79 26.18
CA ASP A 305 -4.93 25.93 27.63
C ASP A 305 -4.61 27.37 28.08
N GLU A 306 -3.57 28.02 27.53
CA GLU A 306 -3.24 29.43 27.76
C GLU A 306 -4.36 30.37 27.30
N GLY A 307 -4.98 30.10 26.14
CA GLY A 307 -6.10 30.88 25.62
C GLY A 307 -7.34 30.84 26.53
N ALA A 308 -7.57 29.71 27.20
CA ALA A 308 -8.67 29.55 28.16
C ALA A 308 -8.47 30.29 29.48
N ALA A 309 -7.31 30.86 29.75
CA ALA A 309 -7.06 31.64 30.97
C ALA A 309 -7.98 32.88 31.07
N THR A 310 -8.41 33.45 29.94
CA THR A 310 -9.30 34.62 29.90
C THR A 310 -10.75 34.20 29.78
N ALA A 311 -11.68 35.02 30.34
CA ALA A 311 -13.13 34.81 30.22
C ALA A 311 -13.58 34.87 28.73
N GLY A 312 -12.97 35.77 27.94
CA GLY A 312 -13.25 35.91 26.51
C GLY A 312 -12.84 34.63 25.76
N GLY A 313 -11.62 34.12 25.99
CA GLY A 313 -11.12 32.87 25.36
C GLY A 313 -12.02 31.67 25.68
N ARG A 314 -12.45 31.50 26.93
CA ARG A 314 -13.38 30.43 27.31
C ARG A 314 -14.75 30.52 26.59
N ARG A 315 -15.33 31.76 26.50
CA ARG A 315 -16.59 31.96 25.74
C ARG A 315 -16.42 31.62 24.27
N THR A 316 -15.32 32.01 23.65
CA THR A 316 -15.01 31.68 22.26
C THR A 316 -14.88 30.17 22.06
N MET A 317 -14.16 29.47 22.95
CA MET A 317 -14.02 28.01 22.88
C MET A 317 -15.37 27.30 22.99
N ILE A 318 -16.21 27.71 23.91
CA ILE A 318 -17.58 27.17 24.09
C ILE A 318 -18.42 27.42 22.83
N ALA A 319 -18.37 28.64 22.28
CA ALA A 319 -19.12 28.98 21.07
C ALA A 319 -18.67 28.14 19.85
N VAL A 320 -17.35 28.00 19.65
CA VAL A 320 -16.80 27.16 18.56
C VAL A 320 -17.16 25.69 18.77
N ALA A 321 -17.01 25.17 19.98
CA ALA A 321 -17.39 23.79 20.28
C ALA A 321 -18.90 23.54 20.07
N ALA A 322 -19.75 24.46 20.53
CA ALA A 322 -21.20 24.37 20.32
C ALA A 322 -21.56 24.40 18.81
N MET A 323 -20.87 25.22 18.03
CA MET A 323 -21.05 25.25 16.56
C MET A 323 -20.67 23.92 15.92
N ILE A 324 -19.52 23.33 16.29
CA ILE A 324 -19.07 22.02 15.78
C ILE A 324 -20.09 20.93 16.15
N VAL A 325 -20.54 20.90 17.41
CA VAL A 325 -21.54 19.93 17.87
C VAL A 325 -22.87 20.12 17.12
N MET A 326 -23.27 21.36 16.88
CA MET A 326 -24.51 21.68 16.16
C MET A 326 -24.43 21.18 14.69
N VAL A 327 -23.30 21.40 14.03
CA VAL A 327 -23.05 20.86 12.67
C VAL A 327 -23.10 19.33 12.70
N PHE A 328 -22.39 18.72 13.64
CA PHE A 328 -22.31 17.26 13.79
C PHE A 328 -23.70 16.62 14.00
N VAL A 329 -24.53 17.17 14.88
CA VAL A 329 -25.88 16.66 15.14
C VAL A 329 -26.81 16.96 13.97
N GLY A 330 -26.76 18.19 13.45
CA GLY A 330 -27.62 18.62 12.34
C GLY A 330 -27.41 17.76 11.07
N GLU A 331 -26.18 17.40 10.74
CA GLU A 331 -25.88 16.55 9.58
C GLU A 331 -26.37 15.11 9.75
N ARG A 332 -26.39 14.60 10.98
CA ARG A 332 -26.92 13.26 11.27
C ARG A 332 -28.45 13.23 11.23
N VAL A 333 -29.10 14.28 11.76
CA VAL A 333 -30.55 14.42 11.66
C VAL A 333 -30.97 14.59 10.20
N ALA A 334 -30.21 15.34 9.41
CA ALA A 334 -30.47 15.53 7.97
C ALA A 334 -30.10 14.31 7.11
N ALA A 335 -29.65 13.20 7.72
CA ALA A 335 -29.24 11.95 7.05
C ALA A 335 -28.27 12.15 5.87
N ARG A 336 -27.36 13.13 5.96
CA ARG A 336 -26.35 13.37 4.92
C ARG A 336 -25.43 12.17 4.78
N LEU A 337 -25.05 11.88 3.53
CA LEU A 337 -24.09 10.84 3.21
C LEU A 337 -22.74 11.13 3.88
N PRO A 338 -21.96 10.09 4.30
CA PRO A 338 -20.69 10.27 5.00
C PRO A 338 -19.69 11.21 4.27
N ASP A 339 -19.59 11.10 2.95
CA ASP A 339 -18.68 11.89 2.14
C ASP A 339 -19.02 13.38 2.07
N GLN A 340 -20.28 13.73 2.32
CA GLN A 340 -20.79 15.10 2.26
C GLN A 340 -20.79 15.79 3.64
N ARG A 341 -20.36 15.12 4.70
CA ARG A 341 -20.38 15.67 6.07
C ARG A 341 -19.20 16.59 6.31
N LEU A 342 -19.47 17.76 6.88
CA LEU A 342 -18.45 18.68 7.40
C LEU A 342 -17.89 18.20 8.76
N ALA A 343 -18.67 17.44 9.53
CA ALA A 343 -18.27 16.80 10.77
C ALA A 343 -18.39 15.27 10.63
N PRO A 344 -17.32 14.57 10.16
CA PRO A 344 -17.32 13.13 9.93
C PRO A 344 -17.47 12.33 11.22
N THR A 345 -17.47 11.02 11.11
CA THR A 345 -17.49 10.12 12.27
C THR A 345 -16.26 10.37 13.15
N PRO A 346 -16.40 10.37 14.48
CA PRO A 346 -15.26 10.54 15.37
C PRO A 346 -14.21 9.47 15.16
N VAL A 347 -12.94 9.84 15.18
CA VAL A 347 -11.81 8.88 15.05
C VAL A 347 -11.80 7.88 16.22
N VAL A 348 -12.28 8.29 17.38
CA VAL A 348 -12.47 7.39 18.53
C VAL A 348 -13.33 6.17 18.18
N HIS A 349 -14.29 6.31 17.27
CA HIS A 349 -15.12 5.20 16.79
C HIS A 349 -14.30 4.08 16.17
N THR A 350 -13.21 4.40 15.47
CA THR A 350 -12.28 3.42 14.90
C THR A 350 -11.70 2.53 15.99
N TYR A 351 -11.26 3.10 17.12
CA TYR A 351 -10.75 2.29 18.24
C TYR A 351 -11.84 1.45 18.89
N VAL A 352 -13.03 2.01 19.09
CA VAL A 352 -14.17 1.27 19.65
C VAL A 352 -14.52 0.09 18.75
N HIS A 353 -14.52 0.30 17.44
CA HIS A 353 -14.75 -0.76 16.46
C HIS A 353 -13.64 -1.84 16.52
N GLN A 354 -12.37 -1.45 16.57
CA GLN A 354 -11.26 -2.41 16.70
C GLN A 354 -11.34 -3.22 18.01
N VAL A 355 -11.71 -2.58 19.13
CA VAL A 355 -11.92 -3.29 20.40
C VAL A 355 -13.11 -4.26 20.31
N ALA A 356 -14.20 -3.86 19.67
CA ALA A 356 -15.34 -4.73 19.42
C ALA A 356 -14.94 -5.96 18.60
N LEU A 357 -14.18 -5.79 17.52
CA LEU A 357 -13.64 -6.90 16.72
C LEU A 357 -12.80 -7.86 17.55
N VAL A 358 -11.92 -7.36 18.43
CA VAL A 358 -11.12 -8.20 19.33
C VAL A 358 -11.98 -8.98 20.32
N LEU A 359 -13.00 -8.33 20.89
CA LEU A 359 -13.91 -8.97 21.84
C LEU A 359 -14.77 -10.02 21.15
N GLU A 360 -15.26 -9.75 19.96
CA GLU A 360 -16.02 -10.69 19.14
C GLU A 360 -15.17 -11.90 18.78
N ALA A 361 -13.93 -11.70 18.30
CA ALA A 361 -12.99 -12.77 18.01
C ALA A 361 -12.68 -13.67 19.23
N ARG A 362 -12.64 -13.07 20.42
CA ARG A 362 -12.38 -13.81 21.68
C ARG A 362 -13.63 -14.46 22.29
N SER A 363 -14.83 -14.01 21.95
CA SER A 363 -16.06 -14.52 22.54
C SER A 363 -16.42 -15.94 22.10
N GLY A 364 -15.78 -16.44 21.02
CA GLY A 364 -16.06 -17.76 20.44
C GLY A 364 -17.51 -17.90 19.93
N SER A 365 -18.22 -16.78 19.78
CA SER A 365 -19.62 -16.78 19.38
C SER A 365 -19.84 -16.98 17.88
N THR A 366 -18.76 -17.10 17.09
CA THR A 366 -18.82 -17.36 15.66
C THR A 366 -19.37 -18.77 15.44
N SER A 367 -20.67 -18.88 15.14
CA SER A 367 -21.26 -20.14 14.69
C SER A 367 -21.13 -20.24 13.19
N LEU A 368 -20.50 -21.33 12.71
CA LEU A 368 -20.46 -21.59 11.27
C LEU A 368 -21.85 -21.94 10.76
N PRO A 369 -22.28 -21.40 9.61
CA PRO A 369 -23.50 -21.86 8.98
C PRO A 369 -23.39 -23.34 8.60
N PRO A 370 -24.51 -24.06 8.42
CA PRO A 370 -24.46 -25.43 7.93
C PRO A 370 -23.80 -25.47 6.55
N SER A 371 -23.01 -26.53 6.27
CA SER A 371 -22.47 -26.73 4.94
C SER A 371 -23.61 -26.99 3.96
N PRO A 372 -23.57 -26.37 2.76
CA PRO A 372 -24.49 -26.78 1.71
C PRO A 372 -24.25 -28.25 1.35
N PRO A 373 -25.25 -28.98 0.90
CA PRO A 373 -25.04 -30.34 0.43
C PRO A 373 -24.14 -30.33 -0.80
N ILE A 374 -23.04 -31.09 -0.74
CA ILE A 374 -22.10 -31.24 -1.87
C ILE A 374 -22.51 -32.54 -2.61
N GLU A 375 -23.63 -32.46 -3.33
CA GLU A 375 -24.20 -33.57 -4.04
C GLU A 375 -24.14 -33.30 -5.56
N SER A 376 -23.52 -34.21 -6.28
CA SER A 376 -23.51 -34.24 -7.74
C SER A 376 -23.23 -35.67 -8.18
N THR A 377 -23.79 -36.10 -9.32
CA THR A 377 -23.45 -37.38 -9.94
C THR A 377 -22.09 -37.40 -10.61
N PHE A 378 -21.52 -36.20 -10.87
CA PHE A 378 -20.26 -35.98 -11.60
C PHE A 378 -20.21 -36.65 -12.99
N GLU A 379 -21.34 -37.12 -13.51
CA GLU A 379 -21.42 -37.77 -14.84
C GLU A 379 -20.99 -36.84 -15.97
N GLY A 380 -21.30 -35.53 -15.81
CA GLY A 380 -20.90 -34.51 -16.77
C GLY A 380 -19.39 -34.36 -16.93
N VAL A 381 -18.60 -34.74 -15.91
CA VAL A 381 -17.13 -34.67 -15.92
C VAL A 381 -16.45 -36.04 -15.85
N ARG A 382 -17.21 -37.13 -15.92
CA ARG A 382 -16.65 -38.49 -15.87
C ARG A 382 -15.60 -38.68 -16.94
N GLY A 383 -14.41 -39.14 -16.55
CA GLY A 383 -13.29 -39.43 -17.46
C GLY A 383 -12.47 -38.19 -17.85
N ALA A 384 -12.93 -36.99 -17.59
CA ALA A 384 -12.18 -35.75 -17.85
C ALA A 384 -11.32 -35.38 -16.65
N ASP A 385 -10.15 -34.79 -16.88
CA ASP A 385 -9.46 -34.07 -15.83
C ASP A 385 -10.13 -32.72 -15.55
N VAL A 386 -10.28 -32.37 -14.27
CA VAL A 386 -10.90 -31.13 -13.85
C VAL A 386 -9.85 -30.26 -13.15
N PHE A 387 -9.58 -29.08 -13.71
CA PHE A 387 -8.68 -28.10 -13.12
C PHE A 387 -9.49 -26.95 -12.53
N LEU A 388 -9.33 -26.69 -11.25
CA LEU A 388 -9.79 -25.48 -10.56
C LEU A 388 -8.57 -24.57 -10.36
N VAL A 389 -8.47 -23.59 -11.23
CA VAL A 389 -7.35 -22.62 -11.24
C VAL A 389 -7.83 -21.31 -10.67
N PHE A 390 -7.32 -20.94 -9.50
CA PHE A 390 -7.47 -19.59 -8.98
C PHE A 390 -6.36 -18.70 -9.55
N VAL A 391 -6.77 -17.73 -10.37
CA VAL A 391 -5.83 -16.75 -10.93
C VAL A 391 -5.69 -15.62 -9.93
N GLU A 392 -4.50 -15.52 -9.35
CA GLU A 392 -4.17 -14.54 -8.31
C GLU A 392 -4.44 -13.11 -8.80
N SER A 393 -5.14 -12.32 -8.00
CA SER A 393 -5.46 -10.91 -8.27
C SER A 393 -6.25 -10.67 -9.59
N TYR A 394 -6.92 -11.68 -10.16
CA TYR A 394 -7.68 -11.58 -11.41
C TYR A 394 -9.06 -10.99 -11.15
N GLY A 395 -9.17 -9.68 -11.13
CA GLY A 395 -10.41 -8.95 -10.83
C GLY A 395 -11.20 -8.49 -12.06
N ALA A 396 -12.43 -8.02 -11.82
CA ALA A 396 -13.29 -7.42 -12.84
C ALA A 396 -12.64 -6.20 -13.51
N VAL A 397 -11.69 -5.53 -12.85
CA VAL A 397 -10.93 -4.39 -13.39
C VAL A 397 -10.24 -4.72 -14.73
N THR A 398 -9.89 -5.98 -14.97
CA THR A 398 -9.30 -6.43 -16.25
C THR A 398 -10.20 -6.22 -17.47
N ASN A 399 -11.50 -6.06 -17.25
CA ASN A 399 -12.50 -5.78 -18.29
C ASN A 399 -12.90 -4.29 -18.35
N GLU A 400 -12.37 -3.44 -17.46
CA GLU A 400 -12.60 -2.01 -17.48
C GLU A 400 -11.67 -1.32 -18.49
N GLU A 401 -12.08 -0.13 -18.96
CA GLU A 401 -11.42 0.61 -20.04
C GLU A 401 -9.90 0.77 -19.82
N ALA A 402 -9.47 0.98 -18.58
CA ALA A 402 -8.07 1.15 -18.21
C ALA A 402 -7.18 -0.05 -18.62
N PHE A 403 -7.71 -1.27 -18.57
CA PHE A 403 -6.97 -2.49 -18.83
C PHE A 403 -7.47 -3.26 -20.06
N ALA A 404 -8.73 -3.07 -20.44
CA ALA A 404 -9.37 -3.83 -21.53
C ALA A 404 -8.61 -3.71 -22.86
N SER A 405 -8.11 -2.52 -23.19
CA SER A 405 -7.33 -2.27 -24.40
C SER A 405 -5.99 -3.01 -24.38
N ARG A 406 -5.26 -2.97 -23.26
CA ARG A 406 -3.94 -3.62 -23.09
C ARG A 406 -4.08 -5.15 -23.08
N LEU A 407 -5.14 -5.67 -22.49
CA LEU A 407 -5.42 -7.10 -22.42
C LEU A 407 -6.18 -7.64 -23.63
N ALA A 408 -6.59 -6.79 -24.58
CA ALA A 408 -7.36 -7.22 -25.75
C ALA A 408 -6.63 -8.25 -26.61
N ALA A 409 -5.34 -8.07 -26.88
CA ALA A 409 -4.56 -9.01 -27.68
C ALA A 409 -4.27 -10.32 -26.93
N PRO A 410 -3.80 -10.33 -25.65
CA PRO A 410 -3.68 -11.53 -24.84
C PRO A 410 -5.00 -12.32 -24.73
N ARG A 411 -6.12 -11.65 -24.53
CA ARG A 411 -7.45 -12.27 -24.41
C ARG A 411 -7.88 -12.93 -25.73
N ARG A 412 -7.72 -12.25 -26.85
CA ARG A 412 -8.01 -12.84 -28.17
C ARG A 412 -7.15 -14.06 -28.44
N ARG A 413 -5.88 -14.04 -28.02
CA ARG A 413 -4.99 -15.20 -28.15
C ARG A 413 -5.50 -16.37 -27.32
N LEU A 414 -5.85 -16.15 -26.06
CA LEU A 414 -6.44 -17.20 -25.21
C LEU A 414 -7.75 -17.74 -25.82
N GLU A 415 -8.62 -16.88 -26.37
CA GLU A 415 -9.82 -17.31 -27.08
C GLU A 415 -9.51 -18.15 -28.32
N SER A 416 -8.45 -17.81 -29.07
CA SER A 416 -7.99 -18.65 -30.19
C SER A 416 -7.49 -19.99 -29.68
N ASP A 417 -6.63 -20.00 -28.66
CA ASP A 417 -6.09 -21.23 -28.08
C ASP A 417 -7.18 -22.18 -27.57
N ILE A 418 -8.25 -21.62 -26.99
CA ILE A 418 -9.43 -22.39 -26.58
C ILE A 418 -10.15 -23.05 -27.81
N ARG A 419 -10.40 -22.25 -28.85
CA ARG A 419 -11.09 -22.75 -30.07
C ARG A 419 -10.23 -23.76 -30.82
N ASP A 420 -8.94 -23.48 -30.98
CA ASP A 420 -8.01 -24.33 -31.72
C ASP A 420 -7.78 -25.68 -31.05
N THR A 421 -8.13 -25.80 -29.77
CA THR A 421 -8.15 -27.05 -28.99
C THR A 421 -9.55 -27.69 -28.89
N HIS A 422 -10.47 -27.33 -29.81
CA HIS A 422 -11.85 -27.83 -29.87
C HIS A 422 -12.66 -27.64 -28.57
N ARG A 423 -12.34 -26.59 -27.80
CA ARG A 423 -13.05 -26.23 -26.57
C ARG A 423 -13.82 -24.93 -26.76
N ALA A 424 -14.80 -24.72 -25.89
CA ALA A 424 -15.53 -23.47 -25.78
C ALA A 424 -15.47 -22.99 -24.33
N VAL A 425 -15.88 -21.75 -24.11
CA VAL A 425 -15.82 -21.09 -22.78
C VAL A 425 -17.17 -20.45 -22.48
N ALA A 426 -17.59 -20.59 -21.21
CA ALA A 426 -18.67 -19.83 -20.62
C ALA A 426 -18.16 -19.06 -19.42
N SER A 427 -18.57 -17.79 -19.28
CA SER A 427 -18.03 -16.86 -18.30
C SER A 427 -19.10 -16.12 -17.51
N ALA A 428 -18.81 -15.87 -16.24
CA ALA A 428 -19.63 -15.05 -15.36
C ALA A 428 -18.74 -14.23 -14.41
N TYR A 429 -19.34 -13.30 -13.67
CA TYR A 429 -18.74 -12.73 -12.48
C TYR A 429 -19.32 -13.39 -11.23
N VAL A 430 -18.49 -13.51 -10.21
CA VAL A 430 -18.89 -13.81 -8.83
C VAL A 430 -18.28 -12.77 -7.88
N GLU A 431 -18.96 -12.50 -6.76
CA GLU A 431 -18.43 -11.61 -5.72
C GLU A 431 -17.46 -12.39 -4.83
N SER A 432 -16.21 -11.94 -4.77
CA SER A 432 -15.20 -12.51 -3.88
C SER A 432 -15.47 -12.13 -2.42
N PRO A 433 -15.12 -12.98 -1.44
CA PRO A 433 -15.21 -12.65 -0.02
C PRO A 433 -14.08 -11.71 0.45
N THR A 434 -13.05 -11.50 -0.38
CA THR A 434 -11.87 -10.69 -0.05
C THR A 434 -11.50 -9.73 -1.17
N PHE A 435 -10.68 -8.73 -0.86
CA PHE A 435 -10.24 -7.70 -1.78
C PHE A 435 -8.76 -7.36 -1.53
N GLY A 436 -7.96 -7.29 -2.59
CA GLY A 436 -6.58 -6.85 -2.54
C GLY A 436 -5.62 -7.76 -1.77
N GLY A 437 -6.01 -9.01 -1.53
CA GLY A 437 -5.22 -10.02 -0.83
C GLY A 437 -6.06 -11.00 -0.03
N SER A 438 -5.40 -11.85 0.76
CA SER A 438 -6.03 -12.93 1.54
C SER A 438 -6.71 -13.99 0.66
N SER A 439 -6.08 -14.38 -0.43
CA SER A 439 -6.53 -15.33 -1.46
C SER A 439 -7.08 -16.64 -0.87
N TRP A 440 -6.50 -17.12 0.22
CA TRP A 440 -6.92 -18.32 0.93
C TRP A 440 -8.35 -18.27 1.49
N LEU A 441 -8.90 -17.07 1.78
CA LEU A 441 -10.31 -16.89 2.17
C LEU A 441 -11.24 -17.17 0.98
N ALA A 442 -10.85 -16.71 -0.20
CA ALA A 442 -11.59 -16.98 -1.45
C ALA A 442 -11.56 -18.47 -1.80
N HIS A 443 -10.36 -19.08 -1.74
CA HIS A 443 -10.18 -20.51 -1.98
C HIS A 443 -11.07 -21.35 -1.08
N LEU A 444 -11.02 -21.09 0.22
CA LEU A 444 -11.79 -21.84 1.21
C LEU A 444 -13.29 -21.62 1.03
N SER A 445 -13.72 -20.39 0.69
CA SER A 445 -15.14 -20.08 0.45
C SER A 445 -15.73 -20.92 -0.67
N LEU A 446 -15.04 -21.04 -1.81
CA LEU A 446 -15.52 -21.87 -2.90
C LEU A 446 -15.48 -23.37 -2.56
N ILE A 447 -14.38 -23.82 -1.96
CA ILE A 447 -14.15 -25.25 -1.69
C ILE A 447 -15.09 -25.76 -0.59
N SER A 448 -15.40 -24.95 0.42
CA SER A 448 -16.31 -25.35 1.52
C SER A 448 -17.78 -25.03 1.24
N GLY A 449 -18.08 -24.14 0.29
CA GLY A 449 -19.42 -23.63 0.04
C GLY A 449 -19.95 -22.69 1.14
N ILE A 450 -19.07 -22.22 2.02
CA ILE A 450 -19.38 -21.30 3.11
C ILE A 450 -18.64 -19.99 2.89
N GLU A 451 -19.29 -18.85 3.11
CA GLU A 451 -18.63 -17.55 3.01
C GLU A 451 -17.61 -17.38 4.13
N VAL A 452 -16.34 -17.23 3.75
CA VAL A 452 -15.21 -17.02 4.69
C VAL A 452 -14.61 -15.65 4.40
N ARG A 453 -14.86 -14.68 5.28
CA ARG A 453 -14.41 -13.29 5.11
C ARG A 453 -13.29 -12.88 6.08
N ASP A 454 -13.03 -13.73 7.07
CA ASP A 454 -12.08 -13.43 8.13
C ASP A 454 -11.31 -14.68 8.57
N PRO A 455 -10.13 -14.50 9.17
CA PRO A 455 -9.28 -15.58 9.63
C PRO A 455 -9.86 -16.43 10.76
N ASP A 456 -10.76 -15.90 11.60
CA ASP A 456 -11.38 -16.69 12.68
C ASP A 456 -12.37 -17.71 12.10
N THR A 457 -13.24 -17.27 11.20
CA THR A 457 -14.13 -18.14 10.44
C THR A 457 -13.33 -19.22 9.71
N ASN A 458 -12.19 -18.85 9.09
CA ASN A 458 -11.28 -19.79 8.44
C ASN A 458 -10.72 -20.81 9.42
N ALA A 459 -10.15 -20.37 10.55
CA ALA A 459 -9.56 -21.25 11.55
C ALA A 459 -10.60 -22.21 12.14
N LEU A 460 -11.79 -21.70 12.48
CA LEU A 460 -12.90 -22.50 13.00
C LEU A 460 -13.37 -23.52 11.97
N LEU A 461 -13.50 -23.12 10.70
CA LEU A 461 -13.92 -24.01 9.62
C LEU A 461 -12.92 -25.15 9.41
N MET A 462 -11.61 -24.85 9.40
CA MET A 462 -10.56 -25.85 9.19
C MET A 462 -10.42 -26.84 10.35
N THR A 463 -10.82 -26.47 11.56
CA THR A 463 -10.83 -27.38 12.72
C THR A 463 -12.12 -28.18 12.85
N THR A 464 -13.12 -27.89 12.03
CA THR A 464 -14.44 -28.56 12.08
C THR A 464 -14.50 -29.64 10.99
N PRO A 465 -14.93 -30.89 11.30
CA PRO A 465 -15.07 -31.93 10.30
C PRO A 465 -16.22 -31.58 9.34
N ARG A 466 -15.86 -31.12 8.15
CA ARG A 466 -16.81 -30.73 7.10
C ARG A 466 -16.45 -31.34 5.76
N ASP A 467 -17.44 -31.42 4.88
CA ASP A 467 -17.23 -31.82 3.52
C ASP A 467 -16.63 -30.68 2.70
N THR A 468 -15.89 -31.02 1.65
CA THR A 468 -15.26 -30.07 0.73
C THR A 468 -15.47 -30.54 -0.71
N LEU A 469 -15.38 -29.60 -1.65
CA LEU A 469 -15.42 -29.92 -3.09
C LEU A 469 -14.36 -30.96 -3.46
N VAL A 470 -13.17 -30.89 -2.86
CA VAL A 470 -12.07 -31.86 -3.05
C VAL A 470 -12.48 -33.25 -2.61
N LYS A 471 -13.07 -33.38 -1.40
CA LYS A 471 -13.57 -34.67 -0.88
C LYS A 471 -14.70 -35.24 -1.76
N ALA A 472 -15.54 -34.38 -2.32
CA ALA A 472 -16.59 -34.80 -3.24
C ALA A 472 -16.02 -35.39 -4.52
N PHE A 473 -15.05 -34.76 -5.17
CA PHE A 473 -14.35 -35.32 -6.33
C PHE A 473 -13.64 -36.62 -5.97
N LYS A 474 -13.01 -36.71 -4.80
CA LYS A 474 -12.38 -37.94 -4.32
C LYS A 474 -13.40 -39.10 -4.20
N ARG A 475 -14.60 -38.86 -3.63
CA ARG A 475 -15.68 -39.84 -3.57
C ARG A 475 -16.18 -40.26 -4.95
N ALA A 476 -16.13 -39.33 -5.93
CA ALA A 476 -16.47 -39.60 -7.30
C ALA A 476 -15.39 -40.37 -8.11
N GLY A 477 -14.30 -40.79 -7.44
CA GLY A 477 -13.23 -41.59 -8.04
C GLY A 477 -12.11 -40.78 -8.70
N PHE A 478 -12.05 -39.46 -8.51
CA PHE A 478 -10.95 -38.65 -9.00
C PHE A 478 -9.73 -38.73 -8.07
N ARG A 479 -8.53 -38.74 -8.66
CA ARG A 479 -7.31 -38.41 -7.91
C ARG A 479 -7.25 -36.91 -7.66
N THR A 480 -7.15 -36.52 -6.40
CA THR A 480 -7.22 -35.12 -5.99
C THR A 480 -5.83 -34.58 -5.68
N VAL A 481 -5.43 -33.51 -6.36
CA VAL A 481 -4.08 -32.93 -6.27
C VAL A 481 -4.14 -31.43 -5.98
N GLY A 482 -3.40 -30.99 -4.97
CA GLY A 482 -3.12 -29.58 -4.73
C GLY A 482 -1.78 -29.20 -5.36
N LEU A 483 -1.78 -28.38 -6.41
CA LEU A 483 -0.58 -27.79 -7.00
C LEU A 483 -0.40 -26.38 -6.43
N MET A 484 0.50 -26.25 -5.45
CA MET A 484 0.58 -25.05 -4.58
C MET A 484 1.99 -24.43 -4.59
N PRO A 485 2.39 -23.75 -5.70
CA PRO A 485 3.73 -23.22 -5.86
C PRO A 485 4.11 -22.15 -4.82
N GLY A 486 3.14 -21.50 -4.20
CA GLY A 486 3.36 -20.54 -3.10
C GLY A 486 3.61 -21.18 -1.74
N LEU A 487 3.36 -22.47 -1.58
CA LEU A 487 3.50 -23.18 -0.30
C LEU A 487 4.95 -23.57 -0.05
N ARG A 488 5.61 -22.89 0.90
CA ARG A 488 7.05 -23.08 1.24
C ARG A 488 7.27 -23.88 2.55
N GLN A 489 6.24 -24.12 3.31
CA GLN A 489 6.31 -24.80 4.62
C GLN A 489 5.27 -25.91 4.70
N GLN A 490 5.40 -26.77 5.73
CA GLN A 490 4.36 -27.74 6.02
C GLN A 490 3.03 -27.02 6.29
N TRP A 491 1.95 -27.55 5.74
CA TRP A 491 0.61 -27.01 5.85
C TRP A 491 -0.34 -28.03 6.51
N PRO A 492 -0.33 -28.11 7.85
CA PRO A 492 -1.16 -29.07 8.58
C PRO A 492 -2.66 -28.92 8.26
N GLU A 493 -3.11 -27.69 8.05
CA GLU A 493 -4.50 -27.36 7.72
C GLU A 493 -4.91 -27.91 6.35
N GLY A 494 -3.97 -28.26 5.48
CA GLY A 494 -4.22 -28.90 4.19
C GLY A 494 -4.99 -30.22 4.29
N SER A 495 -4.92 -30.90 5.44
CA SER A 495 -5.70 -32.11 5.75
C SER A 495 -7.22 -31.87 5.70
N PHE A 496 -7.68 -30.64 6.01
CA PHE A 496 -9.09 -30.27 5.92
C PHE A 496 -9.64 -30.41 4.49
N TYR A 497 -8.84 -30.04 3.48
CA TYR A 497 -9.27 -30.09 2.09
C TYR A 497 -9.48 -31.52 1.59
N GLY A 498 -8.64 -32.46 2.02
CA GLY A 498 -8.76 -33.88 1.70
C GLY A 498 -8.04 -34.32 0.41
N PHE A 499 -7.03 -33.56 -0.06
CA PHE A 499 -6.20 -33.94 -1.21
C PHE A 499 -5.50 -35.30 -1.02
N ASP A 500 -5.33 -36.06 -2.10
CA ASP A 500 -4.47 -37.26 -2.12
C ASP A 500 -3.00 -36.88 -2.15
N GLU A 501 -2.67 -35.76 -2.79
CA GLU A 501 -1.28 -35.27 -2.95
C GLU A 501 -1.25 -33.74 -2.96
N ILE A 502 -0.19 -33.16 -2.39
CA ILE A 502 0.06 -31.71 -2.43
C ILE A 502 1.49 -31.49 -2.92
N TYR A 503 1.64 -30.69 -3.98
CA TYR A 503 2.92 -30.25 -4.51
C TYR A 503 3.17 -28.81 -4.12
N GLY A 504 3.93 -28.60 -3.03
CA GLY A 504 4.44 -27.29 -2.63
C GLY A 504 5.70 -26.89 -3.41
N ALA A 505 6.23 -25.72 -3.11
CA ALA A 505 7.41 -25.17 -3.77
C ALA A 505 8.64 -26.10 -3.64
N ASP A 506 8.80 -26.78 -2.51
CA ASP A 506 9.84 -27.76 -2.23
C ASP A 506 9.79 -28.97 -3.19
N ARG A 507 8.58 -29.47 -3.46
CA ARG A 507 8.33 -30.62 -4.34
C ARG A 507 8.46 -30.28 -5.82
N LEU A 508 8.26 -29.01 -6.17
CA LEU A 508 8.43 -28.51 -7.54
C LEU A 508 9.90 -28.40 -7.96
N ASP A 509 10.83 -28.29 -7.01
CA ASP A 509 12.29 -28.32 -7.25
C ASP A 509 12.76 -27.27 -8.27
N TYR A 510 12.22 -26.05 -8.15
CA TYR A 510 12.62 -24.92 -8.98
C TYR A 510 13.87 -24.25 -8.40
N THR A 511 14.92 -24.13 -9.23
CA THR A 511 16.21 -23.50 -8.85
C THR A 511 16.57 -22.32 -9.76
N GLY A 512 15.61 -21.84 -10.53
CA GLY A 512 15.76 -20.67 -11.40
C GLY A 512 15.69 -19.34 -10.66
N PRO A 513 15.70 -18.20 -11.39
CA PRO A 513 15.56 -16.86 -10.81
C PRO A 513 14.18 -16.67 -10.18
N GLU A 514 14.12 -15.93 -9.09
CA GLU A 514 12.87 -15.57 -8.44
C GLU A 514 12.21 -14.39 -9.15
N PHE A 515 10.95 -14.52 -9.57
CA PHE A 515 10.17 -13.47 -10.17
C PHE A 515 9.10 -13.00 -9.17
N GLY A 516 9.16 -11.75 -8.76
CA GLY A 516 8.25 -11.22 -7.75
C GLY A 516 8.46 -11.82 -6.35
N TRP A 517 7.35 -11.96 -5.62
CA TRP A 517 7.36 -12.44 -4.23
C TRP A 517 7.55 -13.96 -4.10
N PHE A 518 6.95 -14.72 -5.01
CA PHE A 518 7.04 -16.17 -5.05
C PHE A 518 8.06 -16.62 -6.10
N ALA A 519 8.85 -17.65 -5.74
CA ALA A 519 9.97 -18.07 -6.57
C ALA A 519 9.54 -18.87 -7.80
N VAL A 520 8.49 -19.69 -7.69
CA VAL A 520 8.16 -20.70 -8.71
C VAL A 520 7.17 -20.15 -9.75
N PRO A 521 7.55 -19.95 -11.02
CA PRO A 521 6.65 -19.48 -12.06
C PRO A 521 5.49 -20.46 -12.35
N ASP A 522 4.31 -19.93 -12.70
CA ASP A 522 3.10 -20.73 -12.96
C ASP A 522 3.28 -21.68 -14.15
N GLN A 523 3.96 -21.26 -15.21
CA GLN A 523 4.30 -22.13 -16.34
C GLN A 523 5.17 -23.31 -15.91
N PHE A 524 6.17 -23.07 -15.07
CA PHE A 524 7.01 -24.12 -14.53
C PHE A 524 6.20 -25.10 -13.67
N SER A 525 5.31 -24.56 -12.84
CA SER A 525 4.46 -25.36 -11.95
C SER A 525 3.62 -26.35 -12.74
N LEU A 526 2.94 -25.92 -13.81
CA LEU A 526 2.15 -26.78 -14.68
C LEU A 526 3.00 -27.82 -15.43
N ALA A 527 4.15 -27.41 -15.96
CA ALA A 527 5.07 -28.33 -16.66
C ALA A 527 5.63 -29.41 -15.70
N LYS A 528 5.97 -29.01 -14.48
CA LYS A 528 6.48 -29.95 -13.46
C LYS A 528 5.38 -30.87 -12.94
N PHE A 529 4.15 -30.35 -12.79
CA PHE A 529 2.97 -31.15 -12.45
C PHE A 529 2.78 -32.32 -13.44
N ASP A 530 2.87 -32.06 -14.74
CA ASP A 530 2.73 -33.11 -15.75
C ASP A 530 3.77 -34.21 -15.57
N ILE A 531 5.02 -33.86 -15.26
CA ILE A 531 6.10 -34.84 -14.99
C ILE A 531 5.79 -35.65 -13.73
N LEU A 532 5.41 -34.95 -12.64
CA LEU A 532 5.17 -35.59 -11.36
C LEU A 532 3.95 -36.53 -11.37
N GLU A 533 2.97 -36.29 -12.25
CA GLU A 533 1.75 -37.08 -12.38
C GLU A 533 1.76 -38.06 -13.57
N ALA A 534 2.80 -38.04 -14.45
CA ALA A 534 2.83 -38.81 -15.69
C ALA A 534 2.60 -40.33 -15.53
N HIS A 535 3.04 -40.87 -14.38
CA HIS A 535 3.00 -42.33 -14.15
C HIS A 535 2.24 -42.72 -12.87
N LYS A 536 1.53 -41.79 -12.21
CA LYS A 536 0.93 -42.07 -10.90
C LYS A 536 -0.45 -42.69 -10.95
N SER A 537 -1.26 -42.38 -11.98
CA SER A 537 -2.64 -42.86 -12.07
C SER A 537 -3.20 -42.72 -13.48
N THR A 538 -4.06 -43.68 -13.86
CA THR A 538 -4.91 -43.63 -15.06
C THR A 538 -6.29 -43.04 -14.77
N THR A 539 -6.60 -42.77 -13.47
CA THR A 539 -7.88 -42.16 -13.09
C THR A 539 -7.88 -40.67 -13.40
N PRO A 540 -9.04 -40.07 -13.73
CA PRO A 540 -9.16 -38.64 -13.96
C PRO A 540 -8.75 -37.87 -12.68
N ARG A 541 -8.22 -36.68 -12.87
CA ARG A 541 -7.68 -35.85 -11.80
C ARG A 541 -8.57 -34.65 -11.52
N PHE A 542 -8.71 -34.31 -10.25
CA PHE A 542 -9.13 -33.00 -9.80
C PHE A 542 -7.90 -32.25 -9.31
N VAL A 543 -7.55 -31.17 -9.99
CA VAL A 543 -6.36 -30.36 -9.70
C VAL A 543 -6.80 -29.00 -9.20
N PHE A 544 -6.39 -28.65 -7.97
CA PHE A 544 -6.51 -27.32 -7.41
C PHE A 544 -5.19 -26.58 -7.62
N PHE A 545 -5.24 -25.48 -8.34
CA PHE A 545 -4.05 -24.70 -8.69
C PHE A 545 -4.27 -23.20 -8.49
N PRO A 546 -3.82 -22.61 -7.39
CA PRO A 546 -3.69 -21.16 -7.27
C PRO A 546 -2.41 -20.69 -8.00
N THR A 547 -2.55 -19.79 -8.98
CA THR A 547 -1.40 -19.13 -9.62
C THR A 547 -0.78 -18.13 -8.67
N ILE A 548 0.47 -17.74 -8.91
CA ILE A 548 1.21 -16.81 -8.06
C ILE A 548 1.98 -15.74 -8.83
N SER A 549 2.11 -15.88 -10.15
CA SER A 549 2.91 -14.93 -10.95
C SER A 549 2.24 -13.56 -11.11
N THR A 550 0.97 -13.46 -10.80
CA THR A 550 0.17 -12.23 -10.78
C THR A 550 0.01 -11.63 -9.38
N HIS A 551 0.85 -12.05 -8.43
CA HIS A 551 0.87 -11.48 -7.08
C HIS A 551 1.56 -10.10 -7.07
N PHE A 552 1.06 -9.21 -6.23
CA PHE A 552 1.69 -7.90 -5.98
C PHE A 552 3.20 -8.06 -5.63
N PRO A 553 4.12 -7.24 -6.13
CA PRO A 553 3.96 -5.99 -6.89
C PRO A 553 3.84 -6.15 -8.42
N PHE A 554 3.50 -7.31 -8.96
CA PHE A 554 3.26 -7.64 -10.37
C PHE A 554 4.49 -7.56 -11.29
N SER A 555 5.65 -7.30 -10.77
CA SER A 555 6.91 -7.19 -11.50
C SER A 555 8.07 -7.63 -10.58
N PRO A 556 9.10 -8.28 -11.14
CA PRO A 556 9.27 -8.69 -12.54
C PRO A 556 8.33 -9.85 -12.93
N THR A 557 7.82 -9.83 -14.18
CA THR A 557 6.99 -10.91 -14.71
C THR A 557 7.88 -12.00 -15.33
N PRO A 558 7.63 -13.30 -15.06
CA PRO A 558 8.38 -14.37 -15.69
C PRO A 558 8.22 -14.34 -17.22
N PRO A 559 9.28 -14.54 -18.00
CA PRO A 559 9.18 -14.63 -19.46
C PRO A 559 8.47 -15.92 -19.88
N TYR A 560 7.36 -15.83 -20.63
CA TYR A 560 6.69 -16.99 -21.18
C TYR A 560 7.62 -17.75 -22.15
N GLN A 561 7.74 -19.06 -21.97
CA GLN A 561 8.53 -19.95 -22.82
C GLN A 561 7.63 -20.74 -23.79
N PRO A 562 7.68 -20.45 -25.11
CA PRO A 562 6.87 -21.18 -26.08
C PRO A 562 7.20 -22.67 -26.14
N HIS A 563 8.47 -23.03 -25.91
CA HIS A 563 8.94 -24.40 -25.88
C HIS A 563 8.84 -24.99 -24.47
N TRP A 564 7.74 -25.63 -24.16
CA TRP A 564 7.43 -26.19 -22.84
C TRP A 564 8.46 -27.20 -22.34
N ALA A 565 9.21 -27.87 -23.23
CA ALA A 565 10.32 -28.75 -22.84
C ALA A 565 11.39 -28.03 -22.00
N ARG A 566 11.59 -26.72 -22.19
CA ARG A 566 12.52 -25.94 -21.36
C ARG A 566 12.05 -25.86 -19.92
N MET A 567 10.74 -25.82 -19.69
CA MET A 567 10.12 -25.78 -18.36
C MET A 567 10.30 -27.09 -17.58
N GLN A 568 10.75 -28.15 -18.22
CA GLN A 568 11.04 -29.42 -17.55
C GLN A 568 12.40 -29.45 -16.86
N THR A 569 13.22 -28.43 -17.06
CA THR A 569 14.52 -28.28 -16.40
C THR A 569 14.43 -27.38 -15.19
N PRO A 570 15.22 -27.60 -14.11
CA PRO A 570 15.16 -26.77 -12.90
C PRO A 570 15.51 -25.29 -13.13
N ARG A 571 16.20 -24.97 -14.24
CA ARG A 571 16.60 -23.60 -14.64
C ARG A 571 16.14 -23.29 -16.06
N PRO A 572 14.86 -23.02 -16.28
CA PRO A 572 14.28 -22.90 -17.62
C PRO A 572 14.62 -21.59 -18.36
N TYR A 573 15.19 -20.60 -17.69
CA TYR A 573 15.47 -19.27 -18.25
C TYR A 573 16.96 -19.07 -18.52
N ASP A 574 17.31 -18.47 -19.65
CA ASP A 574 18.66 -18.05 -19.99
C ASP A 574 18.97 -16.60 -19.57
N GLY A 575 20.21 -16.16 -19.78
CA GLY A 575 20.65 -14.81 -19.43
C GLY A 575 19.85 -13.69 -20.10
N PRO A 576 19.56 -13.74 -21.41
CA PRO A 576 18.70 -12.78 -22.10
C PRO A 576 17.27 -12.73 -21.57
N ASP A 577 16.67 -13.86 -21.21
CA ASP A 577 15.34 -13.91 -20.60
C ASP A 577 15.32 -13.20 -19.26
N ILE A 578 16.33 -13.47 -18.41
CA ILE A 578 16.48 -12.87 -17.10
C ILE A 578 16.68 -11.35 -17.23
N VAL A 579 17.60 -10.91 -18.08
CA VAL A 579 17.86 -9.47 -18.31
C VAL A 579 16.57 -8.76 -18.76
N ARG A 580 15.79 -9.38 -19.63
CA ARG A 580 14.53 -8.81 -20.13
C ARG A 580 13.47 -8.70 -19.04
N ALA A 581 13.31 -9.72 -18.20
CA ALA A 581 12.36 -9.72 -17.10
C ALA A 581 12.68 -8.67 -16.03
N TYR A 582 13.97 -8.52 -15.70
CA TYR A 582 14.41 -7.55 -14.68
C TYR A 582 14.73 -6.16 -15.24
N ALA A 583 14.60 -5.93 -16.55
CA ALA A 583 14.73 -4.59 -17.13
C ALA A 583 13.60 -3.64 -16.70
N GLY A 584 12.43 -4.18 -16.34
CA GLY A 584 11.29 -3.44 -15.77
C GLY A 584 11.30 -3.52 -14.26
N GLU A 585 11.88 -2.51 -13.56
CA GLU A 585 11.71 -2.38 -12.10
C GLU A 585 10.23 -2.11 -11.79
N PRO A 586 9.70 -2.58 -10.63
CA PRO A 586 8.34 -2.24 -10.22
C PRO A 586 8.17 -0.72 -10.14
N ASP A 587 7.20 -0.18 -10.86
CA ASP A 587 6.82 1.23 -10.73
C ASP A 587 5.93 1.38 -9.48
N TRP A 588 6.54 1.79 -8.37
CA TRP A 588 5.86 1.97 -7.10
C TRP A 588 4.86 3.14 -7.07
N THR A 589 4.79 3.91 -8.16
CA THR A 589 3.80 4.98 -8.33
C THR A 589 2.66 4.58 -9.27
N ASN A 590 2.83 3.52 -10.08
CA ASN A 590 1.84 3.04 -11.03
C ASN A 590 1.99 1.53 -11.30
N PHE A 591 1.30 0.71 -10.56
CA PHE A 591 1.31 -0.76 -10.72
C PHE A 591 0.51 -1.27 -11.93
N GLY A 592 -0.31 -0.44 -12.55
CA GLY A 592 -1.21 -0.84 -13.63
C GLY A 592 -0.54 -1.55 -14.81
N PRO A 593 0.55 -1.01 -15.38
CA PRO A 593 1.28 -1.69 -16.46
C PRO A 593 1.81 -3.07 -16.09
N GLY A 594 2.47 -3.19 -14.94
CA GLY A 594 3.00 -4.47 -14.44
C GLY A 594 1.89 -5.50 -14.20
N TYR A 595 0.77 -5.06 -13.61
CA TYR A 595 -0.42 -5.88 -13.42
C TYR A 595 -0.96 -6.45 -14.75
N ALA A 596 -1.10 -5.59 -15.77
CA ALA A 596 -1.59 -6.05 -17.08
C ALA A 596 -0.62 -7.05 -17.74
N ASP A 597 0.68 -6.83 -17.60
CA ASP A 597 1.70 -7.75 -18.15
C ASP A 597 1.71 -9.11 -17.43
N ALA A 598 1.51 -9.11 -16.11
CA ALA A 598 1.39 -10.33 -15.31
C ALA A 598 0.12 -11.13 -15.68
N ILE A 599 -1.04 -10.49 -15.83
CA ILE A 599 -2.27 -11.14 -16.31
C ILE A 599 -2.09 -11.67 -17.75
N ALA A 600 -1.43 -10.93 -18.63
CA ALA A 600 -1.14 -11.37 -19.99
C ALA A 600 -0.21 -12.60 -20.01
N TYR A 601 0.73 -12.68 -19.09
CA TYR A 601 1.57 -13.86 -18.89
C TYR A 601 0.74 -15.08 -18.51
N ASP A 602 -0.14 -14.98 -17.52
CA ASP A 602 -1.00 -16.09 -17.11
C ASP A 602 -1.94 -16.55 -18.24
N PHE A 603 -2.49 -15.62 -19.02
CA PHE A 603 -3.28 -15.99 -20.22
C PHE A 603 -2.43 -16.77 -21.22
N ALA A 604 -1.17 -16.40 -21.42
CA ALA A 604 -0.27 -17.13 -22.31
C ALA A 604 0.09 -18.52 -21.76
N VAL A 605 0.29 -18.63 -20.44
CA VAL A 605 0.55 -19.91 -19.76
C VAL A 605 -0.65 -20.85 -19.89
N LEU A 606 -1.84 -20.38 -19.56
CA LEU A 606 -3.07 -21.18 -19.59
C LEU A 606 -3.43 -21.58 -21.02
N GLY A 607 -3.34 -20.67 -21.99
CA GLY A 607 -3.53 -20.97 -23.42
C GLY A 607 -2.49 -21.97 -23.94
N GLY A 608 -1.23 -21.80 -23.53
CA GLY A 608 -0.15 -22.73 -23.85
C GLY A 608 -0.39 -24.13 -23.29
N TYR A 609 -0.85 -24.23 -22.06
CA TYR A 609 -1.22 -25.49 -21.42
C TYR A 609 -2.36 -26.21 -22.15
N LEU A 610 -3.40 -25.47 -22.54
CA LEU A 610 -4.49 -26.03 -23.36
C LEU A 610 -3.98 -26.59 -24.68
N ARG A 611 -3.06 -25.90 -25.38
CA ARG A 611 -2.45 -26.40 -26.62
C ARG A 611 -1.58 -27.64 -26.40
N GLN A 612 -0.79 -27.71 -25.34
CA GLN A 612 0.00 -28.90 -24.98
C GLN A 612 -0.89 -30.14 -24.75
N HIS A 613 -2.15 -29.92 -24.33
CA HIS A 613 -3.12 -30.92 -23.97
C HIS A 613 -4.37 -30.86 -24.84
N ALA A 614 -4.22 -30.56 -26.16
CA ALA A 614 -5.35 -30.41 -27.08
C ALA A 614 -6.23 -31.66 -27.14
N GLU A 615 -5.61 -32.85 -27.17
CA GLU A 615 -6.30 -34.13 -27.25
C GLU A 615 -6.86 -34.65 -25.92
N ARG A 616 -6.55 -33.96 -24.81
CA ARG A 616 -6.97 -34.39 -23.48
C ARG A 616 -8.38 -33.90 -23.18
N ASP A 617 -9.24 -34.79 -22.71
CA ASP A 617 -10.55 -34.40 -22.20
C ASP A 617 -10.36 -33.65 -20.88
N LEU A 618 -10.64 -32.36 -20.90
CA LEU A 618 -10.30 -31.40 -19.84
C LEU A 618 -11.47 -30.44 -19.59
N VAL A 619 -11.77 -30.24 -18.32
CA VAL A 619 -12.62 -29.15 -17.84
C VAL A 619 -11.73 -28.22 -17.00
N MET A 620 -11.50 -27.00 -17.48
CA MET A 620 -10.70 -26.00 -16.76
C MET A 620 -11.59 -24.86 -16.28
N ILE A 621 -11.61 -24.67 -14.96
CA ILE A 621 -12.32 -23.59 -14.29
C ILE A 621 -11.26 -22.56 -13.91
N LEU A 622 -11.26 -21.39 -14.55
CA LEU A 622 -10.43 -20.25 -14.20
C LEU A 622 -11.28 -19.29 -13.39
N ILE A 623 -10.85 -18.94 -12.21
CA ILE A 623 -11.55 -18.00 -11.35
C ILE A 623 -10.57 -17.06 -10.71
N GLY A 624 -10.88 -15.74 -10.67
CA GLY A 624 -10.11 -14.81 -9.86
C GLY A 624 -10.37 -15.05 -8.37
N ASP A 625 -9.36 -14.91 -7.55
CA ASP A 625 -9.52 -14.99 -6.10
C ASP A 625 -10.03 -13.67 -5.50
N HIS A 626 -9.49 -12.54 -5.95
CA HIS A 626 -9.93 -11.20 -5.56
C HIS A 626 -9.53 -10.15 -6.62
N GLN A 627 -10.06 -8.93 -6.46
CA GLN A 627 -9.54 -7.76 -7.18
C GLN A 627 -8.09 -7.48 -6.75
N PRO A 628 -7.23 -6.94 -7.64
CA PRO A 628 -5.96 -6.38 -7.19
C PRO A 628 -6.19 -5.24 -6.19
N PRO A 629 -5.16 -4.87 -5.41
CA PRO A 629 -5.26 -3.74 -4.48
C PRO A 629 -5.85 -2.48 -5.14
N ALA A 630 -6.51 -1.63 -4.36
CA ALA A 630 -7.18 -0.44 -4.87
C ALA A 630 -6.26 0.53 -5.62
N ALA A 631 -4.94 0.48 -5.36
CA ALA A 631 -3.91 1.18 -6.14
C ALA A 631 -3.90 0.78 -7.64
N VAL A 632 -4.47 -0.38 -7.99
CA VAL A 632 -4.64 -0.86 -9.37
C VAL A 632 -6.10 -0.81 -9.80
N SER A 633 -7.00 -1.34 -8.96
CA SER A 633 -8.41 -1.54 -9.32
C SER A 633 -9.26 -0.27 -9.24
N GLY A 634 -8.78 0.76 -8.59
CA GLY A 634 -9.52 2.00 -8.46
C GLY A 634 -10.29 2.13 -7.15
N ALA A 635 -10.61 3.39 -6.79
CA ALA A 635 -11.50 3.69 -5.67
C ALA A 635 -12.90 3.15 -5.99
N HIS A 636 -13.54 2.49 -5.02
CA HIS A 636 -14.88 1.94 -5.16
C HIS A 636 -15.04 0.83 -6.23
N ALA A 637 -13.94 0.14 -6.59
CA ALA A 637 -14.02 -1.03 -7.46
C ALA A 637 -14.96 -2.09 -6.86
N THR A 638 -15.68 -2.81 -7.71
CA THR A 638 -16.54 -3.92 -7.26
C THR A 638 -15.68 -5.05 -6.70
N TRP A 639 -16.26 -5.90 -5.87
CA TRP A 639 -15.59 -7.12 -5.38
C TRP A 639 -15.73 -8.30 -6.36
N ASN A 640 -16.20 -8.02 -7.58
CA ASN A 640 -16.43 -9.03 -8.59
C ASN A 640 -15.11 -9.55 -9.17
N VAL A 641 -15.07 -10.87 -9.37
CA VAL A 641 -13.99 -11.57 -10.06
C VAL A 641 -14.56 -12.40 -11.21
N PRO A 642 -13.84 -12.52 -12.34
CA PRO A 642 -14.29 -13.38 -13.44
C PRO A 642 -14.18 -14.85 -13.06
N VAL A 643 -15.13 -15.64 -13.55
CA VAL A 643 -15.06 -17.10 -13.61
C VAL A 643 -15.30 -17.55 -15.04
N HIS A 644 -14.44 -18.45 -15.53
CA HIS A 644 -14.50 -19.01 -16.88
C HIS A 644 -14.46 -20.53 -16.78
N VAL A 645 -15.37 -21.21 -17.44
CA VAL A 645 -15.35 -22.68 -17.56
C VAL A 645 -15.08 -23.04 -19.02
N ILE A 646 -13.92 -23.68 -19.25
CA ILE A 646 -13.39 -24.03 -20.56
C ILE A 646 -13.47 -25.56 -20.71
N THR A 647 -14.18 -26.06 -21.72
CA THR A 647 -14.35 -27.49 -21.96
C THR A 647 -14.84 -27.73 -23.38
N SER A 648 -14.67 -28.96 -23.90
CA SER A 648 -15.32 -29.48 -25.12
C SER A 648 -16.73 -30.01 -24.85
N ARG A 649 -17.12 -30.17 -23.59
CA ARG A 649 -18.38 -30.79 -23.17
C ARG A 649 -19.52 -29.77 -23.19
N GLN A 650 -20.29 -29.76 -24.29
CA GLN A 650 -21.33 -28.77 -24.54
C GLN A 650 -22.42 -28.76 -23.45
N SER A 651 -22.76 -29.93 -22.90
CA SER A 651 -23.80 -30.07 -21.86
C SER A 651 -23.47 -29.28 -20.59
N ILE A 652 -22.18 -29.22 -20.18
CA ILE A 652 -21.73 -28.42 -19.06
C ILE A 652 -21.95 -26.93 -19.37
N LEU A 653 -21.53 -26.49 -20.55
CA LEU A 653 -21.64 -25.09 -20.96
C LEU A 653 -23.11 -24.64 -21.06
N ASP A 654 -24.00 -25.50 -21.52
CA ASP A 654 -25.43 -25.17 -21.63
C ASP A 654 -26.08 -25.00 -20.24
N ARG A 655 -25.76 -25.86 -19.28
CA ARG A 655 -26.24 -25.72 -17.89
C ARG A 655 -25.70 -24.46 -17.23
N LEU A 656 -24.44 -24.14 -17.45
CA LEU A 656 -23.85 -22.90 -16.93
C LEU A 656 -24.48 -21.67 -17.57
N ARG A 657 -24.80 -21.71 -18.86
CA ARG A 657 -25.54 -20.63 -19.53
C ARG A 657 -26.95 -20.46 -18.95
N ALA A 658 -27.63 -21.55 -18.63
CA ALA A 658 -28.90 -21.50 -17.93
C ALA A 658 -28.77 -20.89 -16.53
N ALA A 659 -27.59 -21.00 -15.88
CA ALA A 659 -27.27 -20.37 -14.60
C ALA A 659 -26.73 -18.93 -14.72
N GLY A 660 -26.78 -18.31 -15.93
CA GLY A 660 -26.43 -16.90 -16.13
C GLY A 660 -25.03 -16.67 -16.72
N PHE A 661 -24.25 -17.71 -17.04
CA PHE A 661 -22.99 -17.56 -17.75
C PHE A 661 -23.21 -17.13 -19.20
N ARG A 662 -22.24 -16.43 -19.77
CA ARG A 662 -22.21 -16.04 -21.19
C ARG A 662 -21.11 -16.76 -21.95
N SER A 663 -21.32 -17.02 -23.22
CA SER A 663 -20.29 -17.54 -24.11
C SER A 663 -19.18 -16.52 -24.34
N GLY A 664 -17.93 -17.00 -24.41
CA GLY A 664 -16.73 -16.16 -24.55
C GLY A 664 -16.11 -15.77 -23.21
N LEU A 665 -14.97 -15.05 -23.24
CA LEU A 665 -14.24 -14.62 -22.05
C LEU A 665 -14.75 -13.30 -21.42
N ALA A 666 -15.78 -12.67 -22.00
CA ALA A 666 -16.38 -11.44 -21.48
C ALA A 666 -17.63 -11.76 -20.65
N PRO A 667 -17.58 -11.68 -19.31
CA PRO A 667 -18.74 -11.93 -18.45
C PRO A 667 -19.85 -10.86 -18.61
N ALA A 668 -21.07 -11.19 -18.18
CA ALA A 668 -22.11 -10.17 -17.97
C ALA A 668 -21.71 -9.24 -16.83
N ARG A 669 -22.17 -7.98 -16.85
CA ARG A 669 -21.79 -6.98 -15.83
C ARG A 669 -22.19 -7.38 -14.40
N GLN A 670 -23.32 -8.06 -14.23
CA GLN A 670 -23.83 -8.48 -12.93
C GLN A 670 -23.23 -9.82 -12.52
N ALA A 671 -22.79 -9.94 -11.27
CA ALA A 671 -22.36 -11.22 -10.70
C ALA A 671 -23.56 -12.20 -10.60
N VAL A 672 -23.32 -13.46 -10.93
CA VAL A 672 -24.34 -14.51 -10.84
C VAL A 672 -24.56 -14.96 -9.39
N SER A 673 -23.53 -14.86 -8.56
CA SER A 673 -23.57 -15.24 -7.14
C SER A 673 -22.40 -14.65 -6.36
N ARG A 674 -22.38 -14.88 -5.04
CA ARG A 674 -21.15 -14.81 -4.24
C ARG A 674 -20.30 -16.05 -4.48
N MET A 675 -18.99 -15.96 -4.23
CA MET A 675 -18.04 -17.03 -4.54
C MET A 675 -18.39 -18.38 -3.91
N HIS A 676 -18.78 -18.41 -2.63
CA HIS A 676 -19.20 -19.67 -1.98
C HIS A 676 -20.43 -20.31 -2.64
N ALA A 677 -21.37 -19.49 -3.12
CA ALA A 677 -22.59 -19.94 -3.77
C ALA A 677 -22.37 -20.36 -5.25
N LEU A 678 -21.16 -20.15 -5.80
CA LEU A 678 -20.77 -20.73 -7.08
C LEU A 678 -20.62 -22.25 -7.01
N GLN A 679 -20.26 -22.80 -5.84
CA GLN A 679 -20.06 -24.26 -5.66
C GLN A 679 -21.27 -25.09 -6.13
N PRO A 680 -22.50 -24.85 -5.65
CA PRO A 680 -23.67 -25.61 -6.14
C PRO A 680 -23.97 -25.38 -7.63
N ILE A 681 -23.66 -24.20 -8.18
CA ILE A 681 -23.81 -23.94 -9.63
C ILE A 681 -22.87 -24.83 -10.43
N LEU A 682 -21.60 -24.95 -10.02
CA LEU A 682 -20.65 -25.85 -10.67
C LEU A 682 -21.05 -27.33 -10.51
N LEU A 683 -21.47 -27.74 -9.32
CA LEU A 683 -21.92 -29.12 -9.06
C LEU A 683 -23.13 -29.50 -9.91
N ASN A 684 -24.09 -28.59 -10.09
CA ASN A 684 -25.21 -28.79 -11.00
C ASN A 684 -24.76 -28.88 -12.47
N GLY A 685 -23.77 -28.07 -12.86
CA GLY A 685 -23.12 -28.15 -14.17
C GLY A 685 -22.47 -29.51 -14.43
N PHE A 686 -21.92 -30.16 -13.39
CA PHE A 686 -21.23 -31.46 -13.47
C PHE A 686 -22.17 -32.68 -13.33
N GLY A 687 -23.40 -32.48 -12.91
CA GLY A 687 -24.40 -33.51 -12.82
C GLY A 687 -24.92 -33.97 -14.18
N THR A 688 -25.97 -34.85 -14.18
CA THR A 688 -26.69 -35.27 -15.38
C THR A 688 -27.88 -34.36 -15.68
#